data_f896ae4851344d64bbcb4af98628e89f
#
_entry.id   f896ae4851344d64bbcb4af98628e89f
#
_cell.length_a   1.000
_cell.length_b   1.000
_cell.length_c   1.000
_cell.angle_alpha   90.00
_cell.angle_beta   90.00
_cell.angle_gamma   90.00
#
_symmetry.space_group_name_H-M   'P 1'
#
loop_
_entity.id
_entity.type
_entity.pdbx_description
1 polymer ?
#
loop_
_entity_poly.entity_id
_entity_poly.type
_entity_poly.pdbx_seq_one_letter_code
_entity_poly.pdbx_strand_id
1 'polypeptide(L)'
;MNKTLAAAIAAALCALAHPVGAAEPKPAYPPFGFDLGARDPSARPGDDFFQYANGRYLARSVIPADEPSVSRRSGMTREIDARLHAILEELAKDAAEQPADLRGKVGAFYAAFMDEARIEQVGTRAIASELDAIRAAPDLAALTALMGRSTVDLFPSPFAIQIDVDLKRPDVYSVYLSQADLGLPDIDYYLKPAYEPQRSAYRAYVARMLTLAGWPEADAVASDVLALETRIAEASWTKVQQRDVVANYNPVSRAQLQALAPAFAWNEFLQAAQLGDRDALIAAQNTALPKIAAAVAATPLPVLKAWMAFRTADAGSEYLPRAFSAAAFELHGHVLSGQAEQAPRWKRGLTVVAGKGCDGDPHACFGTLQWAVGQVYAERWFPPVAKARMTTLALDLKKAFRAHIEALTWMGPATRKEALRKLDAVTIKVGYPDKWRDYQGTTIRRDDLMADIRSAAADDWAFVVQRSKGPVDRASWDMTPQTNNAYSGSLRDIVFPAGILQPPIFDAAADPAINYGAAGGVIGHEITHQFDDEGRTVDADGILRDWWTPADAAAFKTRTDVLGAQYAQFEPVPGLHINPGLTMGENLADLGGLAIALDAYHASLHGKPAPVLHGLTGDQRVFLGWAQAWAGKAQPEAIRRLTTSDPHSYRKFRVNGVVRNIDGWYKAFGIKPGDALYIAPDKRVRVW
;
A
#
# COMPACT_ATOMS: atom_id res chain seq x y z
N MET A 1 30.99 -58.62 30.25
CA MET A 1 30.52 -58.88 28.85
C MET A 1 29.48 -57.83 28.50
N ASN A 2 29.55 -56.95 27.57
CA ASN A 2 30.58 -56.42 26.73
C ASN A 2 30.20 -54.97 26.43
N LYS A 3 30.98 -54.00 26.91
CA LYS A 3 30.82 -52.58 26.54
C LYS A 3 31.45 -52.24 25.16
N THR A 4 31.98 -53.24 24.49
CA THR A 4 32.68 -53.11 23.21
C THR A 4 31.80 -53.40 21.96
N LEU A 5 30.58 -53.89 22.12
CA LEU A 5 29.71 -54.19 21.00
C LEU A 5 28.71 -53.02 20.68
N ALA A 6 28.48 -52.09 21.62
CA ALA A 6 27.62 -50.93 21.41
C ALA A 6 28.34 -49.79 20.66
N ALA A 7 29.66 -49.73 20.72
CA ALA A 7 30.45 -48.69 20.02
C ALA A 7 30.63 -48.91 18.51
N ALA A 8 30.56 -50.18 18.08
CA ALA A 8 30.74 -50.54 16.65
C ALA A 8 29.50 -50.36 15.80
N ILE A 9 28.30 -50.38 16.42
CA ILE A 9 27.03 -50.18 15.72
C ILE A 9 26.72 -48.67 15.56
N ALA A 10 27.18 -47.82 16.48
CA ALA A 10 27.02 -46.35 16.39
C ALA A 10 27.97 -45.72 15.32
N ALA A 11 29.12 -46.34 15.03
CA ALA A 11 30.04 -45.84 14.00
C ALA A 11 29.69 -46.28 12.56
N ALA A 12 28.85 -47.33 12.39
CA ALA A 12 28.43 -47.81 11.08
C ALA A 12 27.14 -47.11 10.55
N LEU A 13 26.41 -46.42 11.39
CA LEU A 13 25.19 -45.65 11.01
C LEU A 13 25.48 -44.16 10.68
N CYS A 14 26.68 -43.65 10.94
CA CYS A 14 27.11 -42.29 10.55
C CYS A 14 27.79 -42.20 9.19
N ALA A 15 28.00 -43.31 8.46
CA ALA A 15 28.78 -43.34 7.22
C ALA A 15 27.93 -43.45 5.92
N LEU A 16 26.57 -43.37 5.98
CA LEU A 16 25.71 -43.53 4.78
C LEU A 16 24.66 -42.44 4.64
N ALA A 17 24.94 -41.20 5.08
CA ALA A 17 24.14 -40.04 4.69
C ALA A 17 25.08 -38.95 4.16
N HIS A 18 25.71 -39.22 3.01
CA HIS A 18 26.08 -38.12 2.12
C HIS A 18 24.78 -37.66 1.50
N PRO A 19 24.29 -36.43 1.76
CA PRO A 19 23.20 -35.89 0.95
C PRO A 19 23.75 -35.81 -0.48
N VAL A 20 23.12 -36.52 -1.40
CA VAL A 20 23.29 -36.27 -2.84
C VAL A 20 23.20 -34.76 -2.98
N GLY A 21 24.28 -34.14 -3.47
CA GLY A 21 24.41 -32.69 -3.52
C GLY A 21 23.24 -32.09 -4.24
N ALA A 22 22.31 -31.50 -3.47
CA ALA A 22 21.33 -30.58 -4.03
C ALA A 22 22.16 -29.48 -4.70
N ALA A 23 22.03 -29.34 -6.01
CA ALA A 23 22.70 -28.27 -6.76
C ALA A 23 22.40 -26.94 -6.02
N GLU A 24 23.45 -26.15 -5.77
CA GLU A 24 23.27 -24.85 -5.14
C GLU A 24 22.19 -24.07 -5.91
N PRO A 25 21.20 -23.49 -5.22
CA PRO A 25 20.14 -22.76 -5.88
C PRO A 25 20.74 -21.63 -6.72
N LYS A 26 20.37 -21.57 -7.99
CA LYS A 26 20.84 -20.52 -8.91
C LYS A 26 20.00 -19.25 -8.69
N PRO A 27 20.63 -18.06 -8.79
CA PRO A 27 19.88 -16.81 -8.70
C PRO A 27 18.88 -16.68 -9.87
N ALA A 28 17.74 -16.05 -9.60
CA ALA A 28 16.69 -15.81 -10.61
C ALA A 28 17.19 -14.99 -11.81
N TYR A 29 18.18 -14.13 -11.57
CA TYR A 29 18.87 -13.37 -12.61
C TYR A 29 20.36 -13.79 -12.63
N PRO A 30 20.74 -14.85 -13.42
CA PRO A 30 22.11 -15.28 -13.52
C PRO A 30 23.02 -14.20 -14.12
N PRO A 31 24.32 -14.14 -13.73
CA PRO A 31 24.99 -15.14 -12.90
C PRO A 31 24.99 -14.85 -11.38
N PHE A 32 24.58 -13.65 -10.91
CA PHE A 32 24.73 -13.25 -9.52
C PHE A 32 23.52 -12.47 -8.94
N GLY A 33 22.34 -12.53 -9.57
CA GLY A 33 21.11 -11.89 -9.08
C GLY A 33 20.78 -10.56 -9.75
N PHE A 34 21.61 -10.11 -10.71
CA PHE A 34 21.34 -8.93 -11.52
C PHE A 34 21.29 -9.31 -13.01
N ASP A 35 20.24 -8.83 -13.72
CA ASP A 35 20.10 -9.03 -15.16
C ASP A 35 21.06 -8.11 -15.94
N LEU A 36 22.26 -8.62 -16.21
CA LEU A 36 23.26 -7.88 -17.00
C LEU A 36 22.75 -7.47 -18.38
N GLY A 37 21.81 -8.24 -18.97
CA GLY A 37 21.18 -7.94 -20.25
C GLY A 37 20.15 -6.82 -20.20
N ALA A 38 19.75 -6.37 -19.01
CA ALA A 38 18.84 -5.23 -18.82
C ALA A 38 19.52 -3.87 -19.03
N ARG A 39 20.84 -3.82 -18.82
CA ARG A 39 21.61 -2.57 -18.87
C ARG A 39 21.68 -1.99 -20.29
N ASP A 40 21.65 -0.68 -20.34
CA ASP A 40 21.96 0.08 -21.56
C ASP A 40 23.37 0.69 -21.43
N PRO A 41 24.42 0.05 -22.01
CA PRO A 41 25.78 0.57 -21.90
C PRO A 41 26.02 1.85 -22.71
N SER A 42 25.08 2.26 -23.57
CA SER A 42 25.16 3.53 -24.31
C SER A 42 24.71 4.73 -23.44
N ALA A 43 23.90 4.50 -22.41
CA ALA A 43 23.53 5.51 -21.44
C ALA A 43 24.68 5.74 -20.45
N ARG A 44 25.00 7.01 -20.18
CA ARG A 44 26.00 7.35 -19.16
C ARG A 44 25.37 7.29 -17.77
N PRO A 45 25.98 6.59 -16.78
CA PRO A 45 25.41 6.49 -15.44
C PRO A 45 25.21 7.85 -14.76
N GLY A 46 26.05 8.84 -15.07
CA GLY A 46 25.96 10.20 -14.54
C GLY A 46 24.88 11.08 -15.17
N ASP A 47 24.31 10.68 -16.29
CA ASP A 47 23.26 11.43 -16.97
C ASP A 47 21.86 10.86 -16.67
N ASP A 48 21.72 9.53 -16.67
CA ASP A 48 20.48 8.81 -16.33
C ASP A 48 20.82 7.41 -15.81
N PHE A 49 20.95 7.28 -14.51
CA PHE A 49 21.30 6.00 -13.88
C PHE A 49 20.21 4.94 -14.01
N PHE A 50 18.94 5.36 -14.01
CA PHE A 50 17.80 4.47 -14.23
C PHE A 50 17.86 3.86 -15.65
N GLN A 51 18.11 4.69 -16.66
CA GLN A 51 18.28 4.23 -18.05
C GLN A 51 19.53 3.35 -18.20
N TYR A 52 20.66 3.73 -17.60
CA TYR A 52 21.89 2.93 -17.62
C TYR A 52 21.67 1.52 -17.08
N ALA A 53 20.96 1.40 -15.93
CA ALA A 53 20.73 0.12 -15.28
C ALA A 53 19.65 -0.74 -15.96
N ASN A 54 18.65 -0.11 -16.62
CA ASN A 54 17.41 -0.77 -17.04
C ASN A 54 17.02 -0.55 -18.50
N GLY A 55 17.76 0.24 -19.27
CA GLY A 55 17.31 0.74 -20.59
C GLY A 55 16.92 -0.34 -21.59
N ARG A 56 17.69 -1.42 -21.68
CA ARG A 56 17.34 -2.55 -22.54
C ARG A 56 16.13 -3.35 -22.04
N TYR A 57 15.98 -3.46 -20.71
CA TYR A 57 14.75 -4.04 -20.15
C TYR A 57 13.53 -3.19 -20.51
N LEU A 58 13.62 -1.86 -20.35
CA LEU A 58 12.54 -0.94 -20.67
C LEU A 58 12.17 -0.98 -22.16
N ALA A 59 13.17 -1.06 -23.03
CA ALA A 59 12.98 -1.11 -24.49
C ALA A 59 12.25 -2.38 -24.94
N ARG A 60 12.62 -3.55 -24.38
CA ARG A 60 12.01 -4.83 -24.74
C ARG A 60 10.71 -5.17 -24.01
N SER A 61 10.43 -4.48 -22.91
CA SER A 61 9.20 -4.73 -22.13
C SER A 61 7.99 -4.18 -22.85
N VAL A 62 6.92 -4.93 -22.86
CA VAL A 62 5.59 -4.51 -23.36
C VAL A 62 4.65 -4.42 -22.15
N ILE A 63 3.90 -3.34 -22.05
CA ILE A 63 2.83 -3.23 -21.05
C ILE A 63 1.71 -4.16 -21.49
N PRO A 64 1.29 -5.14 -20.68
CA PRO A 64 0.15 -5.99 -21.02
C PRO A 64 -1.12 -5.15 -21.23
N ALA A 65 -2.00 -5.60 -22.12
CA ALA A 65 -3.22 -4.85 -22.44
C ALA A 65 -4.15 -4.68 -21.21
N ASP A 66 -4.11 -5.65 -20.31
CA ASP A 66 -4.89 -5.69 -19.07
C ASP A 66 -4.17 -5.09 -17.84
N GLU A 67 -3.05 -4.39 -18.03
CA GLU A 67 -2.28 -3.74 -16.98
C GLU A 67 -1.93 -2.28 -17.34
N PRO A 68 -1.88 -1.34 -16.40
CA PRO A 68 -1.50 0.06 -16.68
C PRO A 68 0.04 0.25 -16.71
N SER A 69 0.81 -0.77 -16.34
CA SER A 69 2.27 -0.69 -16.26
C SER A 69 2.94 -2.05 -16.42
N VAL A 70 4.24 -2.04 -16.69
CA VAL A 70 5.11 -3.22 -16.60
C VAL A 70 6.36 -2.89 -15.81
N SER A 71 6.71 -3.79 -14.89
CA SER A 71 7.91 -3.64 -14.05
C SER A 71 8.46 -5.01 -13.64
N ARG A 72 9.66 -5.00 -13.03
CA ARG A 72 10.18 -6.20 -12.37
C ARG A 72 9.27 -6.64 -11.22
N ARG A 73 8.73 -5.69 -10.46
CA ARG A 73 7.77 -5.98 -9.39
C ARG A 73 6.45 -6.54 -9.91
N SER A 74 5.94 -6.06 -11.06
CA SER A 74 4.74 -6.68 -11.65
C SER A 74 5.01 -8.10 -12.18
N GLY A 75 6.26 -8.43 -12.52
CA GLY A 75 6.68 -9.81 -12.76
C GLY A 75 6.52 -10.70 -11.51
N MET A 76 6.92 -10.19 -10.34
CA MET A 76 6.72 -10.85 -9.05
C MET A 76 5.23 -10.96 -8.70
N THR A 77 4.44 -9.90 -8.94
CA THR A 77 2.99 -9.94 -8.74
C THR A 77 2.34 -11.03 -9.58
N ARG A 78 2.73 -11.19 -10.85
CA ARG A 78 2.19 -12.27 -11.70
C ARG A 78 2.55 -13.68 -11.18
N GLU A 79 3.70 -13.87 -10.56
CA GLU A 79 4.03 -15.14 -9.91
C GLU A 79 3.16 -15.37 -8.67
N ILE A 80 2.91 -14.34 -7.86
CA ILE A 80 1.97 -14.42 -6.74
C ILE A 80 0.55 -14.72 -7.25
N ASP A 81 0.10 -14.01 -8.29
CA ASP A 81 -1.21 -14.22 -8.91
C ASP A 81 -1.37 -15.69 -9.41
N ALA A 82 -0.34 -16.25 -10.04
CA ALA A 82 -0.38 -17.64 -10.49
C ALA A 82 -0.51 -18.63 -9.32
N ARG A 83 0.19 -18.37 -8.21
CA ARG A 83 0.09 -19.19 -6.99
C ARG A 83 -1.27 -19.05 -6.32
N LEU A 84 -1.79 -17.84 -6.20
CA LEU A 84 -3.13 -17.57 -5.65
C LEU A 84 -4.21 -18.22 -6.53
N HIS A 85 -4.11 -18.08 -7.85
CA HIS A 85 -5.03 -18.73 -8.78
C HIS A 85 -5.06 -20.24 -8.58
N ALA A 86 -3.89 -20.87 -8.47
CA ALA A 86 -3.80 -22.30 -8.21
C ALA A 86 -4.45 -22.70 -6.86
N ILE A 87 -4.29 -21.89 -5.80
CA ILE A 87 -4.97 -22.12 -4.52
C ILE A 87 -6.49 -22.02 -4.69
N LEU A 88 -6.98 -20.94 -5.30
CA LEU A 88 -8.42 -20.69 -5.40
C LEU A 88 -9.12 -21.70 -6.28
N GLU A 89 -8.53 -22.10 -7.42
CA GLU A 89 -9.04 -23.15 -8.28
C GLU A 89 -9.11 -24.51 -7.57
N GLU A 90 -8.07 -24.85 -6.79
CA GLU A 90 -8.04 -26.09 -6.00
C GLU A 90 -9.16 -26.10 -4.96
N LEU A 91 -9.29 -24.99 -4.19
CA LEU A 91 -10.28 -24.90 -3.11
C LEU A 91 -11.72 -24.81 -3.63
N ALA A 92 -11.93 -24.25 -4.82
CA ALA A 92 -13.26 -24.12 -5.44
C ALA A 92 -13.79 -25.45 -5.99
N LYS A 93 -12.91 -26.39 -6.36
CA LYS A 93 -13.25 -27.64 -7.04
C LYS A 93 -14.27 -28.47 -6.27
N ASP A 94 -14.06 -28.61 -4.96
CA ASP A 94 -14.83 -29.47 -4.08
C ASP A 94 -15.57 -28.65 -3.00
N ALA A 95 -15.74 -27.34 -3.21
CA ALA A 95 -16.40 -26.49 -2.24
C ALA A 95 -17.88 -26.86 -2.06
N ALA A 96 -18.26 -27.11 -0.83
CA ALA A 96 -19.66 -27.35 -0.46
C ALA A 96 -20.51 -26.07 -0.65
N GLU A 97 -21.85 -26.23 -0.73
CA GLU A 97 -22.79 -25.11 -0.83
C GLU A 97 -22.71 -24.16 0.37
N GLN A 98 -22.48 -24.69 1.57
CA GLN A 98 -22.30 -23.93 2.81
C GLN A 98 -21.15 -24.56 3.63
N PRO A 99 -19.90 -24.20 3.33
CA PRO A 99 -18.76 -24.78 4.02
C PRO A 99 -18.62 -24.23 5.44
N ALA A 100 -18.25 -25.11 6.37
CA ALA A 100 -17.98 -24.72 7.76
C ALA A 100 -16.52 -24.33 7.99
N ASP A 101 -15.60 -24.98 7.28
CA ASP A 101 -14.17 -24.72 7.43
C ASP A 101 -13.69 -23.56 6.56
N LEU A 102 -12.54 -23.00 6.94
CA LEU A 102 -12.00 -21.79 6.35
C LEU A 102 -11.62 -21.96 4.87
N ARG A 103 -11.02 -23.10 4.51
CA ARG A 103 -10.62 -23.39 3.13
C ARG A 103 -11.83 -23.57 2.23
N GLY A 104 -12.86 -24.26 2.73
CA GLY A 104 -14.14 -24.39 2.04
C GLY A 104 -14.82 -23.04 1.81
N LYS A 105 -14.81 -22.13 2.80
CA LYS A 105 -15.33 -20.75 2.64
C LYS A 105 -14.63 -20.00 1.51
N VAL A 106 -13.29 -20.06 1.44
CA VAL A 106 -12.52 -19.46 0.35
C VAL A 106 -12.92 -20.02 -1.01
N GLY A 107 -13.02 -21.37 -1.11
CA GLY A 107 -13.39 -22.05 -2.36
C GLY A 107 -14.81 -21.70 -2.82
N ALA A 108 -15.79 -21.74 -1.90
CA ALA A 108 -17.19 -21.42 -2.21
C ALA A 108 -17.36 -19.96 -2.66
N PHE A 109 -16.70 -19.02 -1.97
CA PHE A 109 -16.73 -17.60 -2.34
C PHE A 109 -16.13 -17.36 -3.74
N TYR A 110 -14.95 -17.94 -4.02
CA TYR A 110 -14.35 -17.83 -5.35
C TYR A 110 -15.23 -18.46 -6.44
N ALA A 111 -15.83 -19.63 -6.17
CA ALA A 111 -16.75 -20.27 -7.10
C ALA A 111 -18.00 -19.41 -7.36
N ALA A 112 -18.56 -18.77 -6.31
CA ALA A 112 -19.68 -17.83 -6.45
C ALA A 112 -19.29 -16.60 -7.29
N PHE A 113 -18.10 -16.06 -7.10
CA PHE A 113 -17.58 -14.96 -7.90
C PHE A 113 -17.38 -15.37 -9.37
N MET A 114 -16.92 -16.57 -9.65
CA MET A 114 -16.69 -17.06 -11.01
C MET A 114 -17.96 -17.45 -11.76
N ASP A 115 -19.11 -17.61 -11.09
CA ASP A 115 -20.40 -17.96 -11.70
C ASP A 115 -21.08 -16.74 -12.35
N GLU A 116 -20.54 -16.31 -13.51
CA GLU A 116 -21.08 -15.20 -14.27
C GLU A 116 -22.55 -15.42 -14.69
N ALA A 117 -22.94 -16.67 -14.98
CA ALA A 117 -24.30 -16.96 -15.38
C ALA A 117 -25.29 -16.67 -14.24
N ARG A 118 -24.94 -17.03 -13.02
CA ARG A 118 -25.73 -16.74 -11.82
C ARG A 118 -25.80 -15.25 -11.54
N ILE A 119 -24.67 -14.54 -11.65
CA ILE A 119 -24.61 -13.08 -11.47
C ILE A 119 -25.50 -12.37 -12.49
N GLU A 120 -25.45 -12.73 -13.77
CA GLU A 120 -26.34 -12.18 -14.80
C GLU A 120 -27.82 -12.50 -14.50
N GLN A 121 -28.13 -13.71 -14.04
CA GLN A 121 -29.50 -14.10 -13.67
C GLN A 121 -30.02 -13.29 -12.47
N VAL A 122 -29.20 -13.05 -11.45
CA VAL A 122 -29.57 -12.24 -10.29
C VAL A 122 -29.76 -10.78 -10.69
N GLY A 123 -28.87 -10.28 -11.54
CA GLY A 123 -28.97 -8.90 -12.04
C GLY A 123 -28.85 -7.86 -10.93
N THR A 124 -29.54 -6.75 -11.09
CA THR A 124 -29.57 -5.65 -10.11
C THR A 124 -30.30 -5.98 -8.80
N ARG A 125 -30.99 -7.16 -8.73
CA ARG A 125 -31.57 -7.63 -7.47
C ARG A 125 -30.52 -7.85 -6.38
N ALA A 126 -29.28 -8.05 -6.75
CA ALA A 126 -28.15 -8.18 -5.85
C ALA A 126 -27.97 -6.96 -4.90
N ILE A 127 -28.32 -5.75 -5.37
CA ILE A 127 -28.26 -4.49 -4.60
C ILE A 127 -29.62 -3.85 -4.38
N ALA A 128 -30.72 -4.61 -4.59
CA ALA A 128 -32.07 -4.05 -4.48
C ALA A 128 -32.37 -3.55 -3.07
N SER A 129 -31.89 -4.23 -2.04
CA SER A 129 -32.08 -3.83 -0.65
C SER A 129 -31.50 -2.45 -0.34
N GLU A 130 -30.33 -2.15 -0.86
CA GLU A 130 -29.68 -0.85 -0.71
C GLU A 130 -30.43 0.22 -1.51
N LEU A 131 -30.74 -0.04 -2.77
CA LEU A 131 -31.45 0.92 -3.62
C LEU A 131 -32.85 1.23 -3.08
N ASP A 132 -33.57 0.25 -2.55
CA ASP A 132 -34.90 0.43 -1.99
C ASP A 132 -34.85 1.19 -0.65
N ALA A 133 -33.85 0.90 0.20
CA ALA A 133 -33.62 1.68 1.42
C ALA A 133 -33.31 3.15 1.12
N ILE A 134 -32.49 3.42 0.10
CA ILE A 134 -32.19 4.80 -0.36
C ILE A 134 -33.47 5.49 -0.88
N ARG A 135 -34.27 4.79 -1.71
CA ARG A 135 -35.52 5.35 -2.23
C ARG A 135 -36.51 5.67 -1.11
N ALA A 136 -36.63 4.78 -0.12
CA ALA A 136 -37.59 4.90 0.98
C ALA A 136 -37.19 5.93 2.03
N ALA A 137 -35.93 6.35 2.13
CA ALA A 137 -35.48 7.31 3.13
C ALA A 137 -36.26 8.63 3.03
N PRO A 138 -36.99 9.06 4.08
CA PRO A 138 -37.87 10.24 4.01
C PRO A 138 -37.11 11.57 4.07
N ASP A 139 -35.91 11.58 4.66
CA ASP A 139 -35.17 12.80 4.97
C ASP A 139 -33.64 12.52 5.03
N LEU A 140 -32.88 13.58 5.30
CA LEU A 140 -31.42 13.52 5.42
C LEU A 140 -30.97 12.63 6.60
N ALA A 141 -31.68 12.64 7.72
CA ALA A 141 -31.29 11.85 8.89
C ALA A 141 -31.36 10.34 8.59
N ALA A 142 -32.40 9.90 7.87
CA ALA A 142 -32.51 8.53 7.39
C ALA A 142 -31.40 8.16 6.41
N LEU A 143 -31.03 9.04 5.47
CA LEU A 143 -29.87 8.82 4.59
C LEU A 143 -28.55 8.77 5.37
N THR A 144 -28.39 9.62 6.38
CA THR A 144 -27.20 9.63 7.24
C THR A 144 -27.06 8.31 8.01
N ALA A 145 -28.17 7.73 8.49
CA ALA A 145 -28.14 6.40 9.09
C ALA A 145 -27.70 5.32 8.08
N LEU A 146 -28.14 5.38 6.82
CA LEU A 146 -27.63 4.47 5.77
C LEU A 146 -26.14 4.70 5.51
N MET A 147 -25.68 5.95 5.45
CA MET A 147 -24.24 6.27 5.30
C MET A 147 -23.40 5.69 6.44
N GLY A 148 -23.93 5.64 7.68
CA GLY A 148 -23.24 4.99 8.82
C GLY A 148 -23.06 3.48 8.65
N ARG A 149 -23.83 2.82 7.77
CA ARG A 149 -23.68 1.41 7.43
C ARG A 149 -22.61 1.14 6.37
N SER A 150 -21.90 2.15 5.90
CA SER A 150 -20.83 2.00 4.90
C SER A 150 -19.70 1.03 5.33
N THR A 151 -19.58 0.73 6.61
CA THR A 151 -18.62 -0.21 7.17
C THR A 151 -19.03 -1.68 7.03
N VAL A 152 -20.33 -1.96 6.77
CA VAL A 152 -20.89 -3.33 6.74
C VAL A 152 -21.68 -3.64 5.47
N ASP A 153 -22.05 -2.62 4.71
CA ASP A 153 -22.83 -2.73 3.48
C ASP A 153 -22.23 -1.85 2.37
N LEU A 154 -22.80 -1.91 1.16
CA LEU A 154 -22.36 -1.11 0.02
C LEU A 154 -22.87 0.35 0.03
N PHE A 155 -23.36 0.86 1.16
CA PHE A 155 -23.76 2.26 1.23
C PHE A 155 -22.55 3.19 1.20
N PRO A 156 -22.54 4.24 0.40
CA PRO A 156 -21.50 5.23 0.42
C PRO A 156 -21.64 6.19 1.60
N SER A 157 -20.53 6.81 1.97
CA SER A 157 -20.51 7.89 2.95
C SER A 157 -19.54 9.00 2.49
N PRO A 158 -19.83 10.29 2.77
CA PRO A 158 -18.86 11.37 2.55
C PRO A 158 -17.78 11.40 3.63
N PHE A 159 -17.90 10.55 4.66
CA PHE A 159 -16.97 10.42 5.77
C PHE A 159 -16.51 8.98 5.90
N ALA A 160 -15.23 8.80 6.16
CA ALA A 160 -14.64 7.50 6.45
C ALA A 160 -14.48 7.32 7.97
N ILE A 161 -14.68 6.08 8.42
CA ILE A 161 -14.47 5.66 9.81
C ILE A 161 -13.33 4.67 9.82
N GLN A 162 -12.33 4.92 10.68
CA GLN A 162 -11.24 4.01 10.93
C GLN A 162 -11.06 3.82 12.45
N ILE A 163 -10.67 2.63 12.86
CA ILE A 163 -10.28 2.35 14.25
C ILE A 163 -8.80 1.99 14.24
N ASP A 164 -7.99 2.84 14.87
CA ASP A 164 -6.54 2.68 14.90
C ASP A 164 -5.99 3.06 16.28
N VAL A 165 -4.69 2.85 16.47
CA VAL A 165 -3.96 3.25 17.69
C VAL A 165 -4.17 4.73 17.96
N ASP A 166 -4.48 5.09 19.19
CA ASP A 166 -4.56 6.47 19.62
C ASP A 166 -3.15 7.06 19.74
N LEU A 167 -2.83 8.06 18.92
CA LEU A 167 -1.49 8.62 18.85
C LEU A 167 -1.02 9.37 20.13
N LYS A 168 -1.94 9.69 21.06
CA LYS A 168 -1.57 10.24 22.38
C LYS A 168 -1.62 9.22 23.50
N ARG A 169 -2.25 8.06 23.24
CA ARG A 169 -2.44 6.96 24.18
C ARG A 169 -2.20 5.62 23.47
N PRO A 170 -0.96 5.30 23.12
CA PRO A 170 -0.63 4.21 22.17
C PRO A 170 -0.94 2.80 22.69
N ASP A 171 -1.54 2.67 23.87
CA ASP A 171 -2.01 1.38 24.42
C ASP A 171 -3.51 1.14 24.23
N VAL A 172 -4.23 2.12 23.64
CA VAL A 172 -5.67 2.02 23.34
C VAL A 172 -5.94 2.35 21.87
N TYR A 173 -7.06 1.87 21.38
CA TYR A 173 -7.58 2.25 20.05
C TYR A 173 -8.52 3.45 20.17
N SER A 174 -8.54 4.30 19.15
CA SER A 174 -9.49 5.38 18.97
C SER A 174 -10.21 5.29 17.63
N VAL A 175 -11.42 5.83 17.58
CA VAL A 175 -12.19 5.99 16.35
C VAL A 175 -11.75 7.27 15.67
N TYR A 176 -11.23 7.17 14.46
CA TYR A 176 -10.90 8.30 13.59
C TYR A 176 -12.03 8.53 12.60
N LEU A 177 -12.47 9.76 12.50
CA LEU A 177 -13.44 10.22 11.52
C LEU A 177 -12.74 11.18 10.56
N SER A 178 -12.76 10.85 9.27
CA SER A 178 -12.09 11.62 8.22
C SER A 178 -13.01 11.89 7.03
N GLN A 179 -12.60 12.78 6.14
CA GLN A 179 -13.20 12.88 4.81
C GLN A 179 -13.00 11.55 4.05
N ALA A 180 -14.02 11.11 3.30
CA ALA A 180 -13.93 9.95 2.44
C ALA A 180 -13.31 10.31 1.08
N ASP A 181 -12.82 9.28 0.37
CA ASP A 181 -12.38 9.45 -1.01
C ASP A 181 -13.57 9.72 -1.94
N LEU A 182 -13.31 10.54 -2.97
CA LEU A 182 -14.26 10.87 -4.02
C LEU A 182 -14.24 9.81 -5.14
N GLY A 183 -15.11 9.97 -6.13
CA GLY A 183 -15.17 9.07 -7.28
C GLY A 183 -14.01 9.24 -8.27
N LEU A 184 -13.38 10.43 -8.32
CA LEU A 184 -12.16 10.70 -9.07
C LEU A 184 -10.95 10.69 -8.13
N PRO A 185 -9.72 10.42 -8.62
CA PRO A 185 -8.54 10.10 -7.81
C PRO A 185 -8.07 11.18 -6.84
N ASP A 186 -8.30 12.45 -7.17
CA ASP A 186 -7.89 13.60 -6.37
C ASP A 186 -8.83 14.79 -6.58
N ILE A 187 -8.88 15.73 -5.62
CA ILE A 187 -9.68 16.96 -5.73
C ILE A 187 -9.30 17.80 -6.96
N ASP A 188 -8.06 17.72 -7.41
CA ASP A 188 -7.59 18.41 -8.61
C ASP A 188 -8.38 18.01 -9.86
N TYR A 189 -8.85 16.76 -9.94
CA TYR A 189 -9.68 16.28 -11.06
C TYR A 189 -11.03 17.00 -11.13
N TYR A 190 -11.57 17.44 -9.98
CA TYR A 190 -12.81 18.24 -9.93
C TYR A 190 -12.58 19.72 -10.19
N LEU A 191 -11.43 20.27 -9.73
CA LEU A 191 -11.24 21.71 -9.58
C LEU A 191 -10.39 22.34 -10.70
N LYS A 192 -9.46 21.56 -11.30
CA LYS A 192 -8.56 22.13 -12.30
C LYS A 192 -9.07 21.94 -13.73
N PRO A 193 -8.99 22.98 -14.59
CA PRO A 193 -9.41 22.88 -16.00
C PRO A 193 -8.70 21.79 -16.80
N ALA A 194 -7.45 21.44 -16.45
CA ALA A 194 -6.67 20.42 -17.11
C ALA A 194 -7.31 19.01 -17.09
N TYR A 195 -8.25 18.75 -16.16
CA TYR A 195 -8.93 17.46 -16.01
C TYR A 195 -10.38 17.45 -16.54
N GLU A 196 -10.75 18.43 -17.39
CA GLU A 196 -12.09 18.48 -17.97
C GLU A 196 -12.46 17.21 -18.75
N PRO A 197 -11.58 16.58 -19.56
CA PRO A 197 -11.91 15.31 -20.22
C PRO A 197 -12.29 14.20 -19.21
N GLN A 198 -11.57 14.08 -18.10
CA GLN A 198 -11.84 13.08 -17.06
C GLN A 198 -13.15 13.36 -16.32
N ARG A 199 -13.47 14.64 -16.01
CA ARG A 199 -14.77 15.03 -15.46
C ARG A 199 -15.92 14.69 -16.39
N SER A 200 -15.77 14.97 -17.68
CA SER A 200 -16.79 14.64 -18.69
C SER A 200 -17.01 13.12 -18.77
N ALA A 201 -15.93 12.33 -18.78
CA ALA A 201 -16.01 10.87 -18.75
C ALA A 201 -16.67 10.37 -17.43
N TYR A 202 -16.32 10.97 -16.30
CA TYR A 202 -16.92 10.64 -15.00
C TYR A 202 -18.42 10.93 -14.98
N ARG A 203 -18.87 12.07 -15.48
CA ARG A 203 -20.29 12.38 -15.59
C ARG A 203 -21.04 11.35 -16.45
N ALA A 204 -20.47 10.96 -17.58
CA ALA A 204 -21.03 9.91 -18.43
C ALA A 204 -21.09 8.54 -17.72
N TYR A 205 -20.07 8.23 -16.93
CA TYR A 205 -20.02 7.02 -16.08
C TYR A 205 -21.11 7.03 -15.02
N VAL A 206 -21.32 8.16 -14.29
CA VAL A 206 -22.40 8.32 -13.32
C VAL A 206 -23.75 8.04 -13.97
N ALA A 207 -24.03 8.66 -15.12
CA ALA A 207 -25.28 8.44 -15.86
C ALA A 207 -25.44 6.97 -16.27
N ARG A 208 -24.36 6.33 -16.75
CA ARG A 208 -24.38 4.93 -17.14
C ARG A 208 -24.66 3.99 -15.97
N MET A 209 -24.00 4.19 -14.84
CA MET A 209 -24.21 3.37 -13.63
C MET A 209 -25.62 3.50 -13.06
N LEU A 210 -26.15 4.72 -13.01
CA LEU A 210 -27.54 4.98 -12.60
C LEU A 210 -28.55 4.33 -13.55
N THR A 211 -28.31 4.39 -14.87
CA THR A 211 -29.17 3.71 -15.86
C THR A 211 -29.16 2.21 -15.64
N LEU A 212 -27.99 1.60 -15.46
CA LEU A 212 -27.85 0.16 -15.17
C LEU A 212 -28.53 -0.24 -13.86
N ALA A 213 -28.50 0.63 -12.84
CA ALA A 213 -29.18 0.43 -11.55
C ALA A 213 -30.70 0.67 -11.61
N GLY A 214 -31.26 1.05 -12.78
CA GLY A 214 -32.68 1.36 -12.92
C GLY A 214 -33.10 2.62 -12.16
N TRP A 215 -32.21 3.60 -12.02
CA TRP A 215 -32.52 4.89 -11.40
C TRP A 215 -33.18 5.84 -12.37
N PRO A 216 -34.24 6.57 -11.96
CA PRO A 216 -34.95 7.47 -12.87
C PRO A 216 -34.08 8.69 -13.22
N GLU A 217 -34.30 9.25 -14.41
CA GLU A 217 -33.68 10.50 -14.89
C GLU A 217 -32.14 10.50 -14.80
N ALA A 218 -31.50 9.34 -15.03
CA ALA A 218 -30.07 9.12 -14.83
C ALA A 218 -29.17 10.17 -15.50
N ASP A 219 -29.45 10.53 -16.76
CA ASP A 219 -28.66 11.53 -17.50
C ASP A 219 -28.81 12.94 -16.92
N ALA A 220 -30.01 13.31 -16.50
CA ALA A 220 -30.28 14.63 -15.95
C ALA A 220 -29.58 14.81 -14.58
N VAL A 221 -29.71 13.80 -13.69
CA VAL A 221 -29.18 13.89 -12.32
C VAL A 221 -27.66 13.69 -12.24
N ALA A 222 -27.02 13.11 -13.27
CA ALA A 222 -25.56 12.88 -13.27
C ALA A 222 -24.75 14.17 -13.14
N SER A 223 -25.24 15.27 -13.73
CA SER A 223 -24.60 16.59 -13.57
C SER A 223 -24.72 17.14 -12.15
N ASP A 224 -25.84 16.89 -11.47
CA ASP A 224 -26.06 17.31 -10.09
C ASP A 224 -25.22 16.48 -9.11
N VAL A 225 -25.02 15.18 -9.39
CA VAL A 225 -24.12 14.30 -8.64
C VAL A 225 -22.67 14.80 -8.75
N LEU A 226 -22.21 15.11 -9.96
CA LEU A 226 -20.87 15.70 -10.16
C LEU A 226 -20.75 17.06 -9.45
N ALA A 227 -21.79 17.90 -9.49
CA ALA A 227 -21.78 19.17 -8.79
C ALA A 227 -21.74 19.01 -7.25
N LEU A 228 -22.38 17.99 -6.69
CA LEU A 228 -22.24 17.63 -5.28
C LEU A 228 -20.80 17.25 -4.94
N GLU A 229 -20.20 16.31 -5.68
CA GLU A 229 -18.83 15.87 -5.42
C GLU A 229 -17.82 17.00 -5.65
N THR A 230 -18.07 17.92 -6.58
CA THR A 230 -17.24 19.13 -6.75
C THR A 230 -17.27 20.02 -5.49
N ARG A 231 -18.47 20.24 -4.90
CA ARG A 231 -18.56 20.98 -3.62
C ARG A 231 -17.88 20.24 -2.46
N ILE A 232 -17.94 18.92 -2.44
CA ILE A 232 -17.20 18.12 -1.45
C ILE A 232 -15.70 18.27 -1.68
N ALA A 233 -15.22 18.24 -2.94
CA ALA A 233 -13.81 18.45 -3.28
C ALA A 233 -13.31 19.84 -2.85
N GLU A 234 -14.11 20.90 -3.05
CA GLU A 234 -13.81 22.26 -2.58
C GLU A 234 -13.71 22.37 -1.05
N ALA A 235 -14.46 21.54 -0.33
CA ALA A 235 -14.47 21.50 1.13
C ALA A 235 -13.33 20.65 1.71
N SER A 236 -12.78 19.73 0.93
CA SER A 236 -11.82 18.69 1.35
C SER A 236 -10.41 19.24 1.55
N TRP A 237 -9.67 18.61 2.44
CA TRP A 237 -8.21 18.79 2.51
C TRP A 237 -7.53 18.11 1.31
N THR A 238 -6.48 18.76 0.81
CA THR A 238 -5.58 18.18 -0.18
C THR A 238 -4.84 16.96 0.40
N LYS A 239 -4.35 16.06 -0.45
CA LYS A 239 -3.51 14.93 -0.03
C LYS A 239 -2.27 15.39 0.78
N VAL A 240 -1.69 16.56 0.46
CA VAL A 240 -0.59 17.17 1.24
C VAL A 240 -1.03 17.54 2.67
N GLN A 241 -2.21 18.15 2.81
CA GLN A 241 -2.73 18.50 4.15
C GLN A 241 -3.08 17.26 4.98
N GLN A 242 -3.57 16.20 4.33
CA GLN A 242 -3.91 14.94 4.99
C GLN A 242 -2.68 14.21 5.56
N ARG A 243 -1.47 14.50 5.07
CA ARG A 243 -0.21 13.97 5.61
C ARG A 243 0.20 14.58 6.95
N ASP A 244 -0.32 15.74 7.33
CA ASP A 244 0.05 16.38 8.62
C ASP A 244 -0.58 15.61 9.79
N VAL A 245 0.20 14.69 10.37
CA VAL A 245 -0.21 13.84 11.50
C VAL A 245 -0.65 14.65 12.71
N VAL A 246 -0.01 15.82 12.95
CA VAL A 246 -0.34 16.70 14.09
C VAL A 246 -1.67 17.40 13.84
N ALA A 247 -1.87 17.95 12.64
CA ALA A 247 -3.10 18.62 12.25
C ALA A 247 -4.32 17.66 12.21
N ASN A 248 -4.08 16.38 11.94
CA ASN A 248 -5.13 15.35 11.91
C ASN A 248 -5.54 14.83 13.31
N TYR A 249 -4.81 15.15 14.38
CA TYR A 249 -5.14 14.65 15.71
C TYR A 249 -6.00 15.65 16.50
N ASN A 250 -7.32 15.59 16.32
CA ASN A 250 -8.28 16.49 16.98
C ASN A 250 -9.30 15.68 17.80
N PRO A 251 -9.01 15.39 19.09
CA PRO A 251 -9.93 14.65 19.94
C PRO A 251 -11.21 15.47 20.22
N VAL A 252 -12.36 14.87 20.04
CA VAL A 252 -13.67 15.47 20.29
C VAL A 252 -14.60 14.47 20.98
N SER A 253 -15.50 14.99 21.82
CA SER A 253 -16.68 14.20 22.23
C SER A 253 -17.73 14.21 21.13
N ARG A 254 -18.69 13.29 21.21
CA ARG A 254 -19.83 13.26 20.28
C ARG A 254 -20.60 14.59 20.27
N ALA A 255 -20.80 15.19 21.43
CA ALA A 255 -21.46 16.51 21.54
C ALA A 255 -20.64 17.62 20.86
N GLN A 256 -19.31 17.59 20.99
CA GLN A 256 -18.42 18.51 20.31
C GLN A 256 -18.39 18.27 18.79
N LEU A 257 -18.43 17.03 18.32
CA LEU A 257 -18.56 16.70 16.90
C LEU A 257 -19.88 17.24 16.32
N GLN A 258 -21.01 17.04 17.04
CA GLN A 258 -22.30 17.60 16.63
C GLN A 258 -22.29 19.13 16.59
N ALA A 259 -21.61 19.77 17.53
CA ALA A 259 -21.46 21.23 17.54
C ALA A 259 -20.52 21.74 16.42
N LEU A 260 -19.48 20.96 16.09
CA LEU A 260 -18.52 21.29 15.02
C LEU A 260 -19.19 21.23 13.63
N ALA A 261 -20.01 20.23 13.39
CA ALA A 261 -20.66 19.99 12.09
C ALA A 261 -22.18 19.71 12.28
N PRO A 262 -22.97 20.74 12.67
CA PRO A 262 -24.36 20.57 13.10
C PRO A 262 -25.31 20.14 11.97
N ALA A 263 -24.91 20.31 10.72
CA ALA A 263 -25.72 19.97 9.55
C ALA A 263 -25.83 18.47 9.26
N PHE A 264 -25.11 17.61 10.00
CA PHE A 264 -25.10 16.16 9.78
C PHE A 264 -25.58 15.42 11.04
N ALA A 265 -26.35 14.35 10.86
CA ALA A 265 -26.93 13.59 11.97
C ALA A 265 -25.93 12.55 12.51
N TRP A 266 -24.93 13.02 13.27
CA TRP A 266 -23.83 12.21 13.76
C TRP A 266 -24.24 11.06 14.67
N ASN A 267 -25.30 11.23 15.46
CA ASN A 267 -25.77 10.17 16.34
C ASN A 267 -26.31 8.99 15.54
N GLU A 268 -27.14 9.25 14.54
CA GLU A 268 -27.70 8.25 13.64
C GLU A 268 -26.60 7.55 12.84
N PHE A 269 -25.62 8.31 12.37
CA PHE A 269 -24.46 7.80 11.65
C PHE A 269 -23.62 6.83 12.51
N LEU A 270 -23.19 7.27 13.70
CA LEU A 270 -22.36 6.47 14.60
C LEU A 270 -23.13 5.27 15.17
N GLN A 271 -24.42 5.42 15.45
CA GLN A 271 -25.27 4.30 15.89
C GLN A 271 -25.34 3.22 14.80
N ALA A 272 -25.56 3.61 13.54
CA ALA A 272 -25.62 2.69 12.42
C ALA A 272 -24.26 2.05 12.11
N ALA A 273 -23.15 2.75 12.38
CA ALA A 273 -21.79 2.23 12.31
C ALA A 273 -21.43 1.32 13.50
N GLN A 274 -22.38 0.97 14.39
CA GLN A 274 -22.14 0.15 15.61
C GLN A 274 -21.14 0.79 16.60
N LEU A 275 -21.02 2.11 16.58
CA LEU A 275 -20.17 2.93 17.45
C LEU A 275 -20.97 3.82 18.41
N GLY A 276 -22.24 3.48 18.63
CA GLY A 276 -23.14 4.23 19.49
C GLY A 276 -22.72 4.30 20.96
N ASP A 277 -21.85 3.39 21.41
CA ASP A 277 -21.25 3.38 22.74
C ASP A 277 -19.95 4.23 22.86
N ARG A 278 -19.46 4.82 21.74
CA ARG A 278 -18.24 5.62 21.72
C ARG A 278 -18.55 7.10 21.86
N ASP A 279 -18.06 7.73 22.92
CA ASP A 279 -18.22 9.16 23.14
C ASP A 279 -17.01 9.96 22.65
N ALA A 280 -15.80 9.40 22.72
CA ALA A 280 -14.57 10.04 22.29
C ALA A 280 -14.16 9.57 20.89
N LEU A 281 -13.82 10.52 20.01
CA LEU A 281 -13.41 10.31 18.61
C LEU A 281 -12.26 11.26 18.27
N ILE A 282 -11.56 10.96 17.19
CA ILE A 282 -10.59 11.88 16.58
C ILE A 282 -11.20 12.41 15.28
N ALA A 283 -11.49 13.71 15.22
CA ALA A 283 -11.95 14.39 14.00
C ALA A 283 -10.72 14.78 13.16
N ALA A 284 -10.31 13.94 12.21
CA ALA A 284 -9.04 14.12 11.52
C ALA A 284 -8.97 15.45 10.77
N GLN A 285 -9.72 15.63 9.70
CA GLN A 285 -9.73 16.89 8.94
C GLN A 285 -10.79 17.86 9.51
N ASN A 286 -10.60 18.33 10.73
CA ASN A 286 -11.59 19.08 11.54
C ASN A 286 -12.15 20.34 10.85
N THR A 287 -11.43 20.95 9.91
CA THR A 287 -11.92 22.11 9.13
C THR A 287 -12.63 21.70 7.83
N ALA A 288 -12.43 20.48 7.34
CA ALA A 288 -13.15 19.93 6.18
C ALA A 288 -14.51 19.34 6.57
N LEU A 289 -14.55 18.56 7.67
CA LEU A 289 -15.76 17.87 8.11
C LEU A 289 -17.02 18.77 8.17
N PRO A 290 -17.01 19.97 8.79
CA PRO A 290 -18.18 20.83 8.83
C PRO A 290 -18.58 21.36 7.46
N LYS A 291 -17.64 21.62 6.57
CA LYS A 291 -17.92 22.11 5.21
C LYS A 291 -18.51 21.01 4.34
N ILE A 292 -18.00 19.80 4.43
CA ILE A 292 -18.54 18.61 3.74
C ILE A 292 -19.95 18.34 4.24
N ALA A 293 -20.18 18.34 5.57
CA ALA A 293 -21.50 18.20 6.17
C ALA A 293 -22.50 19.24 5.65
N ALA A 294 -22.08 20.51 5.56
CA ALA A 294 -22.89 21.59 5.01
C ALA A 294 -23.20 21.40 3.51
N ALA A 295 -22.21 20.95 2.71
CA ALA A 295 -22.42 20.67 1.30
C ALA A 295 -23.43 19.52 1.07
N VAL A 296 -23.35 18.48 1.89
CA VAL A 296 -24.33 17.37 1.89
C VAL A 296 -25.73 17.87 2.29
N ALA A 297 -25.85 18.63 3.38
CA ALA A 297 -27.11 19.12 3.88
C ALA A 297 -27.78 20.13 2.93
N ALA A 298 -27.02 20.92 2.21
CA ALA A 298 -27.54 21.87 1.21
C ALA A 298 -27.95 21.19 -0.12
N THR A 299 -27.67 19.90 -0.30
CA THR A 299 -28.01 19.17 -1.52
C THR A 299 -29.46 18.69 -1.47
N PRO A 300 -30.26 18.88 -2.53
CA PRO A 300 -31.63 18.36 -2.59
C PRO A 300 -31.67 16.84 -2.35
N LEU A 301 -32.63 16.39 -1.55
CA LEU A 301 -32.76 14.97 -1.17
C LEU A 301 -32.78 14.01 -2.38
N PRO A 302 -33.44 14.30 -3.53
CA PRO A 302 -33.38 13.45 -4.71
C PRO A 302 -31.96 13.29 -5.27
N VAL A 303 -31.14 14.35 -5.24
CA VAL A 303 -29.74 14.31 -5.72
C VAL A 303 -28.87 13.48 -4.78
N LEU A 304 -29.03 13.62 -3.44
CA LEU A 304 -28.33 12.77 -2.47
C LEU A 304 -28.68 11.30 -2.65
N LYS A 305 -29.95 10.98 -2.87
CA LYS A 305 -30.40 9.61 -3.15
C LYS A 305 -29.77 9.07 -4.43
N ALA A 306 -29.70 9.86 -5.49
CA ALA A 306 -29.06 9.47 -6.75
C ALA A 306 -27.55 9.27 -6.57
N TRP A 307 -26.87 10.16 -5.83
CA TRP A 307 -25.47 10.00 -5.48
C TRP A 307 -25.22 8.70 -4.71
N MET A 308 -26.03 8.41 -3.70
CA MET A 308 -25.91 7.16 -2.95
C MET A 308 -26.17 5.94 -3.83
N ALA A 309 -27.19 5.96 -4.69
CA ALA A 309 -27.48 4.85 -5.61
C ALA A 309 -26.35 4.63 -6.61
N PHE A 310 -25.78 5.70 -7.16
CA PHE A 310 -24.62 5.65 -8.03
C PHE A 310 -23.42 5.01 -7.33
N ARG A 311 -23.05 5.52 -6.15
CA ARG A 311 -21.87 5.02 -5.41
C ARG A 311 -22.08 3.59 -4.89
N THR A 312 -23.31 3.18 -4.57
CA THR A 312 -23.63 1.77 -4.25
C THR A 312 -23.42 0.87 -5.46
N ALA A 313 -23.85 1.30 -6.65
CA ALA A 313 -23.63 0.53 -7.88
C ALA A 313 -22.14 0.49 -8.28
N ASP A 314 -21.40 1.58 -8.06
CA ASP A 314 -19.96 1.69 -8.29
C ASP A 314 -19.18 0.73 -7.39
N ALA A 315 -19.43 0.75 -6.08
CA ALA A 315 -18.82 -0.15 -5.10
C ALA A 315 -19.16 -1.63 -5.37
N GLY A 316 -20.36 -1.91 -5.89
CA GLY A 316 -20.82 -3.24 -6.26
C GLY A 316 -20.40 -3.70 -7.66
N SER A 317 -19.72 -2.88 -8.46
CA SER A 317 -19.55 -3.11 -9.90
C SER A 317 -18.89 -4.44 -10.28
N GLU A 318 -17.98 -4.96 -9.45
CA GLU A 318 -17.32 -6.26 -9.67
C GLU A 318 -18.21 -7.46 -9.35
N TYR A 319 -19.27 -7.29 -8.58
CA TYR A 319 -20.20 -8.32 -8.12
C TYR A 319 -21.52 -8.32 -8.87
N LEU A 320 -21.73 -7.34 -9.74
CA LEU A 320 -22.92 -7.12 -10.54
C LEU A 320 -22.72 -7.65 -11.97
N PRO A 321 -23.79 -7.70 -12.83
CA PRO A 321 -23.67 -8.08 -14.21
C PRO A 321 -22.54 -7.39 -14.96
N ARG A 322 -22.00 -8.06 -15.96
CA ARG A 322 -20.85 -7.60 -16.77
C ARG A 322 -20.94 -6.14 -17.23
N ALA A 323 -22.17 -5.65 -17.48
CA ALA A 323 -22.38 -4.26 -17.90
C ALA A 323 -21.86 -3.24 -16.89
N PHE A 324 -21.92 -3.54 -15.57
CA PHE A 324 -21.41 -2.68 -14.52
C PHE A 324 -19.88 -2.70 -14.46
N SER A 325 -19.27 -3.87 -14.43
CA SER A 325 -17.81 -3.98 -14.39
C SER A 325 -17.15 -3.44 -15.66
N ALA A 326 -17.82 -3.57 -16.82
CA ALA A 326 -17.35 -2.96 -18.07
C ALA A 326 -17.43 -1.44 -18.04
N ALA A 327 -18.50 -0.87 -17.45
CA ALA A 327 -18.60 0.59 -17.29
C ALA A 327 -17.54 1.12 -16.31
N ALA A 328 -17.30 0.41 -15.19
CA ALA A 328 -16.26 0.74 -14.23
C ALA A 328 -14.86 0.67 -14.86
N PHE A 329 -14.58 -0.36 -15.65
CA PHE A 329 -13.33 -0.47 -16.40
C PHE A 329 -13.11 0.68 -17.37
N GLU A 330 -14.13 1.11 -18.11
CA GLU A 330 -14.01 2.22 -19.08
C GLU A 330 -13.52 3.51 -18.39
N LEU A 331 -14.00 3.80 -17.18
CA LEU A 331 -13.51 4.95 -16.42
C LEU A 331 -12.16 4.66 -15.73
N HIS A 332 -12.14 3.71 -14.80
CA HIS A 332 -11.01 3.52 -13.89
C HIS A 332 -9.80 2.86 -14.56
N GLY A 333 -10.05 1.89 -15.43
CA GLY A 333 -9.02 1.19 -16.19
C GLY A 333 -8.55 1.96 -17.41
N HIS A 334 -9.49 2.33 -18.30
CA HIS A 334 -9.14 2.94 -19.58
C HIS A 334 -8.82 4.44 -19.43
N VAL A 335 -9.80 5.26 -19.03
CA VAL A 335 -9.64 6.74 -19.01
C VAL A 335 -8.61 7.20 -17.97
N LEU A 336 -8.66 6.63 -16.74
CA LEU A 336 -7.82 7.11 -15.63
C LEU A 336 -6.47 6.40 -15.54
N SER A 337 -6.30 5.23 -16.16
CA SER A 337 -5.08 4.43 -16.02
C SER A 337 -4.45 4.01 -17.35
N GLY A 338 -5.10 4.27 -18.50
CA GLY A 338 -4.58 3.96 -19.83
C GLY A 338 -4.54 2.47 -20.15
N GLN A 339 -5.28 1.62 -19.43
CA GLN A 339 -5.43 0.20 -19.73
C GLN A 339 -6.22 -0.01 -21.03
N ALA A 340 -5.76 -0.90 -21.90
CA ALA A 340 -6.44 -1.18 -23.17
C ALA A 340 -7.57 -2.22 -23.01
N GLU A 341 -7.44 -3.18 -22.10
CA GLU A 341 -8.38 -4.27 -21.90
C GLU A 341 -8.66 -4.49 -20.41
N GLN A 342 -9.89 -4.90 -20.07
CA GLN A 342 -10.23 -5.30 -18.71
C GLN A 342 -9.51 -6.60 -18.35
N ALA A 343 -8.98 -6.68 -17.13
CA ALA A 343 -8.37 -7.89 -16.63
C ALA A 343 -9.39 -9.07 -16.66
N PRO A 344 -8.96 -10.28 -17.02
CA PRO A 344 -9.85 -11.44 -17.06
C PRO A 344 -10.45 -11.74 -15.68
N ARG A 345 -11.65 -12.32 -15.65
CA ARG A 345 -12.42 -12.49 -14.42
C ARG A 345 -11.65 -13.18 -13.30
N TRP A 346 -10.87 -14.20 -13.62
CA TRP A 346 -10.06 -14.89 -12.60
C TRP A 346 -9.05 -13.95 -11.91
N LYS A 347 -8.38 -13.03 -12.65
CA LYS A 347 -7.49 -12.03 -12.04
C LYS A 347 -8.25 -11.05 -11.14
N ARG A 348 -9.44 -10.64 -11.55
CA ARG A 348 -10.32 -9.80 -10.72
C ARG A 348 -10.79 -10.56 -9.48
N GLY A 349 -11.07 -11.87 -9.63
CA GLY A 349 -11.36 -12.77 -8.53
C GLY A 349 -10.25 -12.88 -7.49
N LEU A 350 -8.97 -12.89 -7.91
CA LEU A 350 -7.85 -12.84 -6.97
C LEU A 350 -7.89 -11.57 -6.11
N THR A 351 -8.17 -10.42 -6.73
CA THR A 351 -8.28 -9.15 -6.01
C THR A 351 -9.42 -9.18 -5.00
N VAL A 352 -10.58 -9.67 -5.41
CA VAL A 352 -11.79 -9.72 -4.57
C VAL A 352 -11.63 -10.68 -3.38
N VAL A 353 -11.01 -11.84 -3.58
CA VAL A 353 -10.90 -12.87 -2.53
C VAL A 353 -9.67 -12.66 -1.65
N ALA A 354 -8.51 -12.49 -2.29
CA ALA A 354 -7.20 -12.50 -1.63
C ALA A 354 -6.60 -11.11 -1.39
N GLY A 355 -7.15 -10.07 -2.01
CA GLY A 355 -6.54 -8.74 -2.06
C GLY A 355 -5.36 -8.72 -3.03
N LYS A 356 -5.03 -7.54 -3.53
CA LYS A 356 -3.77 -7.28 -4.24
C LYS A 356 -2.85 -6.45 -3.37
N GLY A 357 -1.55 -6.51 -3.63
CA GLY A 357 -0.63 -5.52 -3.11
C GLY A 357 -1.06 -4.11 -3.55
N CYS A 358 -0.91 -3.15 -2.66
CA CYS A 358 -1.36 -1.77 -2.85
C CYS A 358 -0.44 -1.03 -3.83
N ASP A 359 -0.48 -1.34 -5.11
CA ASP A 359 0.22 -0.55 -6.14
C ASP A 359 -0.52 0.77 -6.41
N GLY A 360 -0.65 1.62 -5.37
CA GLY A 360 -1.24 2.96 -5.45
C GLY A 360 -2.77 3.02 -5.50
N ASP A 361 -3.46 1.90 -5.29
CA ASP A 361 -4.92 1.85 -5.12
C ASP A 361 -5.25 1.21 -3.75
N PRO A 362 -5.60 2.00 -2.73
CA PRO A 362 -5.94 1.48 -1.42
C PRO A 362 -7.15 0.54 -1.43
N HIS A 363 -8.07 0.67 -2.40
CA HIS A 363 -9.21 -0.22 -2.53
C HIS A 363 -8.85 -1.60 -3.08
N ALA A 364 -7.74 -1.71 -3.81
CA ALA A 364 -7.22 -2.99 -4.31
C ALA A 364 -6.45 -3.79 -3.25
N CYS A 365 -6.22 -3.22 -2.07
CA CYS A 365 -5.41 -3.85 -1.02
C CYS A 365 -6.15 -4.93 -0.24
N PHE A 366 -7.47 -4.85 -0.15
CA PHE A 366 -8.27 -5.67 0.75
C PHE A 366 -9.11 -6.68 -0.03
N GLY A 367 -8.93 -7.96 0.28
CA GLY A 367 -9.77 -9.05 -0.22
C GLY A 367 -10.71 -9.56 0.86
N THR A 368 -11.86 -10.07 0.45
CA THR A 368 -12.94 -10.53 1.33
C THR A 368 -12.49 -11.60 2.33
N LEU A 369 -11.63 -12.54 1.90
CA LEU A 369 -11.09 -13.62 2.74
C LEU A 369 -9.56 -13.64 2.72
N GLN A 370 -8.95 -12.48 2.65
CA GLN A 370 -7.52 -12.29 2.37
C GLN A 370 -6.59 -12.99 3.38
N TRP A 371 -6.92 -13.01 4.67
CA TRP A 371 -6.09 -13.65 5.70
C TRP A 371 -6.17 -15.17 5.63
N ALA A 372 -7.33 -15.71 5.24
CA ALA A 372 -7.52 -17.14 5.00
C ALA A 372 -6.67 -17.62 3.82
N VAL A 373 -6.69 -16.88 2.72
CA VAL A 373 -5.83 -17.15 1.56
C VAL A 373 -4.36 -16.98 1.92
N GLY A 374 -4.02 -15.93 2.69
CA GLY A 374 -2.68 -15.66 3.17
C GLY A 374 -2.07 -16.78 3.99
N GLN A 375 -2.88 -17.44 4.82
CA GLN A 375 -2.44 -18.62 5.58
C GLN A 375 -2.03 -19.75 4.65
N VAL A 376 -2.87 -20.11 3.67
CA VAL A 376 -2.56 -21.17 2.69
C VAL A 376 -1.34 -20.80 1.84
N TYR A 377 -1.21 -19.53 1.44
CA TYR A 377 -0.07 -19.03 0.70
C TYR A 377 1.24 -19.18 1.49
N ALA A 378 1.26 -18.74 2.75
CA ALA A 378 2.44 -18.82 3.61
C ALA A 378 2.87 -20.27 3.87
N GLU A 379 1.92 -21.16 4.15
CA GLU A 379 2.17 -22.60 4.35
C GLU A 379 2.86 -23.25 3.15
N ARG A 380 2.51 -22.84 1.93
CA ARG A 380 3.00 -23.47 0.70
C ARG A 380 4.31 -22.88 0.17
N TRP A 381 4.50 -21.56 0.27
CA TRP A 381 5.56 -20.87 -0.49
C TRP A 381 6.52 -20.01 0.34
N PHE A 382 6.39 -19.97 1.65
CA PHE A 382 7.35 -19.22 2.47
C PHE A 382 8.10 -20.12 3.46
N PRO A 383 9.28 -20.66 3.06
CA PRO A 383 10.04 -21.56 3.91
C PRO A 383 10.70 -20.83 5.08
N PRO A 384 10.83 -21.47 6.26
CA PRO A 384 11.44 -20.86 7.45
C PRO A 384 12.86 -20.31 7.23
N VAL A 385 13.63 -20.90 6.30
CA VAL A 385 14.99 -20.43 5.97
C VAL A 385 14.97 -19.03 5.35
N ALA A 386 13.98 -18.70 4.54
CA ALA A 386 13.84 -17.37 3.95
C ALA A 386 13.49 -16.34 5.03
N LYS A 387 12.60 -16.68 5.97
CA LYS A 387 12.27 -15.86 7.15
C LYS A 387 13.54 -15.55 7.96
N ALA A 388 14.35 -16.56 8.28
CA ALA A 388 15.57 -16.39 9.06
C ALA A 388 16.61 -15.47 8.36
N ARG A 389 16.86 -15.68 7.06
CA ARG A 389 17.81 -14.84 6.29
C ARG A 389 17.36 -13.38 6.20
N MET A 390 16.07 -13.16 5.96
CA MET A 390 15.52 -11.81 5.88
C MET A 390 15.57 -11.12 7.24
N THR A 391 15.26 -11.83 8.33
CA THR A 391 15.38 -11.30 9.69
C THR A 391 16.81 -10.87 10.00
N THR A 392 17.80 -11.67 9.61
CA THR A 392 19.23 -11.31 9.77
C THR A 392 19.55 -10.02 9.00
N LEU A 393 19.15 -9.93 7.74
CA LEU A 393 19.38 -8.74 6.93
C LEU A 393 18.74 -7.49 7.57
N ALA A 394 17.50 -7.60 8.06
CA ALA A 394 16.81 -6.49 8.71
C ALA A 394 17.50 -6.04 10.02
N LEU A 395 18.05 -6.97 10.79
CA LEU A 395 18.85 -6.65 11.98
C LEU A 395 20.18 -5.96 11.63
N ASP A 396 20.82 -6.37 10.55
CA ASP A 396 22.04 -5.70 10.06
C ASP A 396 21.76 -4.26 9.63
N LEU A 397 20.64 -4.02 8.94
CA LEU A 397 20.22 -2.67 8.58
C LEU A 397 19.89 -1.82 9.81
N LYS A 398 19.17 -2.37 10.79
CA LYS A 398 18.87 -1.67 12.06
C LYS A 398 20.16 -1.30 12.79
N LYS A 399 21.16 -2.16 12.79
CA LYS A 399 22.49 -1.89 13.37
C LYS A 399 23.23 -0.79 12.60
N ALA A 400 23.22 -0.82 11.28
CA ALA A 400 23.82 0.24 10.46
C ALA A 400 23.11 1.59 10.70
N PHE A 401 21.78 1.61 10.78
CA PHE A 401 21.01 2.82 11.08
C PHE A 401 21.39 3.41 12.45
N ARG A 402 21.59 2.55 13.46
CA ARG A 402 22.11 3.00 14.77
C ARG A 402 23.43 3.75 14.63
N ALA A 403 24.39 3.16 13.90
CA ALA A 403 25.71 3.79 13.70
C ALA A 403 25.58 5.14 12.98
N HIS A 404 24.66 5.26 12.02
CA HIS A 404 24.36 6.55 11.37
C HIS A 404 23.84 7.57 12.37
N ILE A 405 22.82 7.27 13.18
CA ILE A 405 22.28 8.18 14.20
C ILE A 405 23.40 8.62 15.16
N GLU A 406 24.25 7.68 15.62
CA GLU A 406 25.37 7.97 16.52
C GLU A 406 26.40 8.93 15.90
N ALA A 407 26.62 8.85 14.59
CA ALA A 407 27.58 9.69 13.84
C ALA A 407 27.01 11.06 13.41
N LEU A 408 25.70 11.32 13.54
CA LEU A 408 25.09 12.58 13.11
C LEU A 408 25.69 13.77 13.86
N THR A 409 26.23 14.73 13.12
CA THR A 409 26.83 15.95 13.69
C THR A 409 25.85 17.09 13.84
N TRP A 410 24.74 17.07 13.10
CA TRP A 410 23.72 18.12 13.10
C TRP A 410 22.63 17.91 14.17
N MET A 411 22.48 16.68 14.66
CA MET A 411 21.50 16.32 15.69
C MET A 411 22.12 16.42 17.08
N GLY A 412 21.50 17.21 17.97
CA GLY A 412 21.93 17.39 19.34
C GLY A 412 21.83 16.12 20.18
N PRO A 413 22.55 16.07 21.33
CA PRO A 413 22.62 14.84 22.15
C PRO A 413 21.27 14.36 22.70
N ALA A 414 20.37 15.30 23.05
CA ALA A 414 19.04 14.94 23.58
C ALA A 414 18.17 14.27 22.51
N THR A 415 18.05 14.86 21.34
CA THR A 415 17.30 14.32 20.21
C THR A 415 17.90 12.98 19.75
N ARG A 416 19.24 12.89 19.67
CA ARG A 416 19.95 11.66 19.30
C ARG A 416 19.67 10.52 20.28
N LYS A 417 19.66 10.79 21.58
CA LYS A 417 19.34 9.79 22.61
C LYS A 417 17.91 9.23 22.41
N GLU A 418 16.96 10.12 22.15
CA GLU A 418 15.57 9.71 21.91
C GLU A 418 15.42 8.96 20.58
N ALA A 419 16.12 9.39 19.53
CA ALA A 419 16.14 8.70 18.24
C ALA A 419 16.68 7.27 18.39
N LEU A 420 17.75 7.05 19.16
CA LEU A 420 18.29 5.73 19.44
C LEU A 420 17.30 4.87 20.24
N ARG A 421 16.61 5.45 21.24
CA ARG A 421 15.56 4.77 22.01
C ARG A 421 14.40 4.36 21.10
N LYS A 422 14.01 5.25 20.19
CA LYS A 422 12.96 4.96 19.20
C LYS A 422 13.37 3.82 18.26
N LEU A 423 14.59 3.87 17.72
CA LEU A 423 15.10 2.78 16.89
C LEU A 423 15.10 1.43 17.64
N ASP A 424 15.48 1.42 18.93
CA ASP A 424 15.42 0.20 19.73
C ASP A 424 14.02 -0.38 19.88
N ALA A 425 13.03 0.49 20.02
CA ALA A 425 11.63 0.11 20.17
C ALA A 425 10.98 -0.45 18.89
N VAL A 426 11.59 -0.23 17.72
CA VAL A 426 11.06 -0.77 16.44
C VAL A 426 11.13 -2.29 16.40
N THR A 427 9.99 -2.92 16.20
CA THR A 427 9.85 -4.37 16.01
C THR A 427 9.93 -4.73 14.52
N ILE A 428 10.62 -5.83 14.20
CA ILE A 428 10.73 -6.35 12.83
C ILE A 428 9.83 -7.56 12.68
N LYS A 429 8.91 -7.53 11.72
CA LYS A 429 7.97 -8.61 11.40
C LYS A 429 8.24 -9.12 9.98
N VAL A 430 8.41 -10.43 9.80
CA VAL A 430 8.82 -11.03 8.52
C VAL A 430 7.94 -12.22 8.17
N GLY A 431 7.41 -12.22 6.96
CA GLY A 431 6.72 -13.34 6.32
C GLY A 431 5.23 -13.38 6.60
N TYR A 432 4.85 -13.73 7.80
CA TYR A 432 3.44 -13.93 8.20
C TYR A 432 3.27 -13.80 9.72
N PRO A 433 2.03 -13.48 10.20
CA PRO A 433 1.72 -13.35 11.62
C PRO A 433 1.71 -14.71 12.33
N ASP A 434 2.04 -14.71 13.63
CA ASP A 434 1.98 -15.93 14.44
C ASP A 434 0.54 -16.35 14.78
N LYS A 435 -0.41 -15.41 14.74
CA LYS A 435 -1.84 -15.64 15.02
C LYS A 435 -2.67 -15.27 13.78
N TRP A 436 -3.45 -16.23 13.32
CA TRP A 436 -4.33 -16.07 12.16
C TRP A 436 -5.74 -15.61 12.55
N ARG A 437 -6.40 -14.91 11.64
CA ARG A 437 -7.82 -14.61 11.73
C ARG A 437 -8.65 -15.86 11.41
N ASP A 438 -9.70 -16.13 12.18
CA ASP A 438 -10.49 -17.37 12.07
C ASP A 438 -11.76 -17.25 11.22
N TYR A 439 -12.27 -16.05 10.95
CA TYR A 439 -13.51 -15.81 10.18
C TYR A 439 -14.74 -16.59 10.68
N GLN A 440 -14.85 -16.79 11.99
CA GLN A 440 -15.96 -17.59 12.57
C GLN A 440 -17.33 -16.95 12.33
N GLY A 441 -17.41 -15.61 12.33
CA GLY A 441 -18.63 -14.86 12.06
C GLY A 441 -19.05 -14.81 10.60
N THR A 442 -18.14 -15.14 9.67
CA THR A 442 -18.40 -15.08 8.23
C THR A 442 -19.17 -16.32 7.76
N THR A 443 -20.34 -16.12 7.16
CA THR A 443 -21.11 -17.15 6.47
C THR A 443 -20.94 -17.01 4.97
N ILE A 444 -20.51 -18.08 4.30
CA ILE A 444 -20.34 -18.12 2.85
C ILE A 444 -21.27 -19.15 2.25
N ARG A 445 -21.92 -18.80 1.14
CA ARG A 445 -22.79 -19.64 0.33
C ARG A 445 -22.39 -19.56 -1.13
N ARG A 446 -22.19 -20.69 -1.75
CA ARG A 446 -21.75 -20.77 -3.15
C ARG A 446 -22.73 -20.15 -4.15
N ASP A 447 -24.01 -19.97 -3.78
CA ASP A 447 -25.07 -19.50 -4.66
C ASP A 447 -25.51 -18.05 -4.41
N ASP A 448 -24.91 -17.34 -3.44
CA ASP A 448 -25.31 -15.97 -3.07
C ASP A 448 -24.11 -15.05 -2.77
N LEU A 449 -23.40 -14.67 -3.84
CA LEU A 449 -22.19 -13.84 -3.76
C LEU A 449 -22.39 -12.54 -2.97
N MET A 450 -23.53 -11.86 -3.12
CA MET A 450 -23.76 -10.58 -2.45
C MET A 450 -24.03 -10.76 -0.94
N ALA A 451 -24.71 -11.83 -0.55
CA ALA A 451 -24.85 -12.18 0.86
C ALA A 451 -23.49 -12.52 1.49
N ASP A 452 -22.60 -13.18 0.75
CA ASP A 452 -21.25 -13.52 1.19
C ASP A 452 -20.42 -12.27 1.47
N ILE A 453 -20.47 -11.27 0.57
CA ILE A 453 -19.76 -9.98 0.72
C ILE A 453 -20.27 -9.24 1.96
N ARG A 454 -21.60 -9.15 2.14
CA ARG A 454 -22.17 -8.50 3.33
C ARG A 454 -21.80 -9.23 4.62
N SER A 455 -21.83 -10.57 4.59
CA SER A 455 -21.45 -11.39 5.75
C SER A 455 -19.98 -11.17 6.13
N ALA A 456 -19.09 -11.15 5.16
CA ALA A 456 -17.68 -10.93 5.40
C ALA A 456 -17.40 -9.51 5.88
N ALA A 457 -18.00 -8.48 5.28
CA ALA A 457 -17.86 -7.09 5.70
C ALA A 457 -18.36 -6.89 7.15
N ALA A 458 -19.51 -7.49 7.50
CA ALA A 458 -20.06 -7.42 8.84
C ALA A 458 -19.14 -8.11 9.88
N ASP A 459 -18.57 -9.28 9.55
CA ASP A 459 -17.61 -9.98 10.41
C ASP A 459 -16.29 -9.20 10.55
N ASP A 460 -15.80 -8.61 9.47
CA ASP A 460 -14.59 -7.77 9.48
C ASP A 460 -14.78 -6.56 10.40
N TRP A 461 -15.89 -5.86 10.25
CA TRP A 461 -16.17 -4.71 11.09
C TRP A 461 -16.40 -5.09 12.56
N ALA A 462 -17.16 -6.15 12.82
CA ALA A 462 -17.37 -6.67 14.17
C ALA A 462 -16.05 -7.07 14.84
N PHE A 463 -15.13 -7.68 14.10
CA PHE A 463 -13.79 -8.03 14.58
C PHE A 463 -13.00 -6.77 14.97
N VAL A 464 -12.98 -5.74 14.12
CA VAL A 464 -12.29 -4.47 14.41
C VAL A 464 -12.89 -3.75 15.61
N VAL A 465 -14.22 -3.64 15.68
CA VAL A 465 -14.93 -3.02 16.81
C VAL A 465 -14.65 -3.80 18.11
N GLN A 466 -14.71 -5.13 18.08
CA GLN A 466 -14.45 -5.94 19.28
C GLN A 466 -12.99 -5.83 19.73
N ARG A 467 -12.03 -5.89 18.79
CA ARG A 467 -10.60 -5.72 19.09
C ARG A 467 -10.34 -4.37 19.76
N SER A 468 -11.01 -3.32 19.32
CA SER A 468 -10.82 -1.96 19.83
C SER A 468 -11.29 -1.76 21.28
N LYS A 469 -12.00 -2.72 21.89
CA LYS A 469 -12.41 -2.68 23.30
C LYS A 469 -11.31 -3.19 24.25
N GLY A 470 -10.29 -3.86 23.69
CA GLY A 470 -9.13 -4.35 24.42
C GLY A 470 -7.91 -3.44 24.29
N PRO A 471 -6.78 -3.83 24.89
CA PRO A 471 -5.50 -3.16 24.67
C PRO A 471 -5.03 -3.35 23.23
N VAL A 472 -4.13 -2.46 22.78
CA VAL A 472 -3.53 -2.54 21.44
C VAL A 472 -2.76 -3.85 21.26
N ASP A 473 -3.16 -4.63 20.26
CA ASP A 473 -2.47 -5.86 19.86
C ASP A 473 -1.27 -5.53 18.95
N ARG A 474 -0.09 -5.44 19.54
CA ARG A 474 1.15 -5.13 18.81
C ARG A 474 1.66 -6.28 17.93
N ALA A 475 1.05 -7.47 18.02
CA ALA A 475 1.36 -8.60 17.14
C ALA A 475 0.55 -8.59 15.84
N SER A 476 -0.47 -7.74 15.73
CA SER A 476 -1.30 -7.62 14.53
C SER A 476 -0.50 -7.10 13.32
N TRP A 477 -1.00 -7.41 12.13
CA TRP A 477 -0.47 -7.01 10.85
C TRP A 477 -1.55 -6.30 10.03
N ASP A 478 -1.16 -5.32 9.21
CA ASP A 478 -2.08 -4.62 8.31
C ASP A 478 -2.04 -5.18 6.88
N MET A 479 -0.90 -5.79 6.47
CA MET A 479 -0.75 -6.45 5.17
C MET A 479 -0.70 -7.97 5.30
N THR A 480 -1.38 -8.65 4.39
CA THR A 480 -1.41 -10.11 4.33
C THR A 480 -0.11 -10.71 3.79
N PRO A 481 0.20 -11.98 4.06
CA PRO A 481 1.43 -12.63 3.61
C PRO A 481 1.66 -12.62 2.09
N GLN A 482 0.61 -12.65 1.26
CA GLN A 482 0.70 -12.61 -0.20
C GLN A 482 0.93 -11.21 -0.75
N THR A 483 0.90 -10.17 0.08
CA THR A 483 1.07 -8.78 -0.36
C THR A 483 2.50 -8.53 -0.86
N ASN A 484 2.60 -7.96 -2.08
CA ASN A 484 3.85 -7.52 -2.68
C ASN A 484 4.18 -6.08 -2.24
N ASN A 485 4.27 -5.87 -0.95
CA ASN A 485 4.68 -4.59 -0.37
C ASN A 485 5.27 -4.79 1.03
N ALA A 486 5.78 -3.69 1.62
CA ALA A 486 6.22 -3.58 3.01
C ALA A 486 5.62 -2.30 3.61
N TYR A 487 5.67 -2.17 4.93
CA TYR A 487 5.21 -0.94 5.58
C TYR A 487 5.87 -0.71 6.93
N SER A 488 5.89 0.55 7.33
CA SER A 488 6.23 1.02 8.68
C SER A 488 4.95 1.45 9.37
N GLY A 489 4.55 0.75 10.45
CA GLY A 489 3.22 0.86 11.05
C GLY A 489 3.14 1.69 12.34
N SER A 490 1.90 2.05 12.71
CA SER A 490 1.56 2.74 13.96
C SER A 490 1.88 1.90 15.21
N LEU A 491 2.07 0.60 15.06
CA LEU A 491 2.46 -0.33 16.13
C LEU A 491 3.96 -0.27 16.49
N ARG A 492 4.71 0.67 15.93
CA ARG A 492 6.18 0.77 16.03
C ARG A 492 6.85 -0.46 15.43
N ASP A 493 6.40 -0.86 14.29
CA ASP A 493 6.89 -2.02 13.57
C ASP A 493 7.24 -1.69 12.13
N ILE A 494 8.08 -2.53 11.56
CA ILE A 494 8.33 -2.61 10.13
C ILE A 494 8.02 -4.03 9.68
N VAL A 495 7.24 -4.16 8.61
CA VAL A 495 6.62 -5.43 8.24
C VAL A 495 6.95 -5.78 6.79
N PHE A 496 7.44 -7.00 6.59
CA PHE A 496 7.81 -7.55 5.29
C PHE A 496 7.01 -8.82 5.03
N PRO A 497 5.85 -8.75 4.37
CA PRO A 497 5.08 -9.91 3.97
C PRO A 497 5.88 -10.89 3.11
N ALA A 498 5.50 -12.17 3.11
CA ALA A 498 6.18 -13.21 2.33
C ALA A 498 6.19 -12.89 0.82
N GLY A 499 5.15 -12.22 0.32
CA GLY A 499 4.98 -11.87 -1.08
C GLY A 499 6.07 -10.96 -1.64
N ILE A 500 6.61 -10.00 -0.86
CA ILE A 500 7.69 -9.13 -1.33
C ILE A 500 9.07 -9.82 -1.31
N LEU A 501 9.22 -10.93 -0.56
CA LEU A 501 10.51 -11.58 -0.32
C LEU A 501 10.90 -12.55 -1.44
N GLN A 502 10.86 -12.07 -2.67
CA GLN A 502 11.18 -12.77 -3.91
C GLN A 502 11.94 -11.83 -4.87
N PRO A 503 12.63 -12.39 -5.92
CA PRO A 503 13.23 -11.56 -6.95
C PRO A 503 12.24 -10.61 -7.64
N PRO A 504 12.59 -9.34 -7.88
CA PRO A 504 13.94 -8.73 -7.79
C PRO A 504 14.29 -8.14 -6.43
N ILE A 505 13.41 -8.20 -5.42
CA ILE A 505 13.65 -7.57 -4.11
C ILE A 505 14.61 -8.42 -3.28
N PHE A 506 14.32 -9.71 -3.11
CA PHE A 506 15.15 -10.63 -2.35
C PHE A 506 15.34 -11.95 -3.10
N ASP A 507 16.60 -12.37 -3.23
CA ASP A 507 16.95 -13.68 -3.78
C ASP A 507 18.03 -14.32 -2.90
N ALA A 508 17.68 -15.40 -2.22
CA ALA A 508 18.60 -16.10 -1.32
C ALA A 508 19.85 -16.66 -2.03
N ALA A 509 19.79 -16.86 -3.36
CA ALA A 509 20.90 -17.33 -4.17
C ALA A 509 21.71 -16.20 -4.84
N ALA A 510 21.25 -14.94 -4.73
CA ALA A 510 21.95 -13.80 -5.32
C ALA A 510 23.20 -13.39 -4.51
N ASP A 511 24.10 -12.65 -5.18
CA ASP A 511 25.21 -11.97 -4.52
C ASP A 511 24.70 -11.03 -3.43
N PRO A 512 25.31 -11.03 -2.24
CA PRO A 512 24.87 -10.20 -1.13
C PRO A 512 24.73 -8.72 -1.50
N ALA A 513 25.62 -8.14 -2.31
CA ALA A 513 25.53 -6.74 -2.72
C ALA A 513 24.22 -6.41 -3.43
N ILE A 514 23.68 -7.34 -4.23
CA ILE A 514 22.37 -7.17 -4.90
C ILE A 514 21.24 -7.15 -3.87
N ASN A 515 21.25 -8.08 -2.92
CA ASN A 515 20.25 -8.13 -1.86
C ASN A 515 20.32 -6.90 -0.92
N TYR A 516 21.52 -6.42 -0.58
CA TYR A 516 21.67 -5.17 0.17
C TYR A 516 21.14 -3.97 -0.64
N GLY A 517 21.40 -3.90 -1.94
CA GLY A 517 20.87 -2.84 -2.79
C GLY A 517 19.34 -2.86 -2.91
N ALA A 518 18.76 -4.03 -3.13
CA ALA A 518 17.32 -4.20 -3.33
C ALA A 518 16.57 -4.34 -1.99
N ALA A 519 16.63 -5.51 -1.34
CA ALA A 519 15.93 -5.75 -0.08
C ALA A 519 16.46 -4.85 1.05
N GLY A 520 17.78 -4.66 1.15
CA GLY A 520 18.37 -3.78 2.15
C GLY A 520 17.93 -2.34 1.98
N GLY A 521 17.88 -1.85 0.73
CA GLY A 521 17.31 -0.53 0.43
C GLY A 521 15.86 -0.37 0.87
N VAL A 522 14.99 -1.38 0.64
CA VAL A 522 13.60 -1.39 1.10
C VAL A 522 13.51 -1.48 2.63
N ILE A 523 14.32 -2.33 3.28
CA ILE A 523 14.33 -2.41 4.75
C ILE A 523 14.74 -1.09 5.38
N GLY A 524 15.81 -0.47 4.85
CA GLY A 524 16.27 0.83 5.32
C GLY A 524 15.23 1.93 5.07
N HIS A 525 14.48 1.86 3.98
CA HIS A 525 13.34 2.72 3.68
C HIS A 525 12.27 2.62 4.77
N GLU A 526 11.82 1.42 5.13
CA GLU A 526 10.81 1.22 6.18
C GLU A 526 11.33 1.67 7.57
N ILE A 527 12.61 1.45 7.88
CA ILE A 527 13.19 1.97 9.13
C ILE A 527 13.18 3.51 9.10
N THR A 528 13.49 4.13 7.96
CA THR A 528 13.57 5.59 7.82
C THR A 528 12.21 6.25 8.02
N HIS A 529 11.10 5.61 7.68
CA HIS A 529 9.76 6.11 7.94
C HIS A 529 9.47 6.38 9.42
N GLN A 530 10.16 5.70 10.34
CA GLN A 530 10.05 6.06 11.76
C GLN A 530 10.64 7.44 12.09
N PHE A 531 11.41 8.03 11.17
CA PHE A 531 12.19 9.26 11.37
C PHE A 531 12.00 10.30 10.27
N ASP A 532 11.18 10.03 9.25
CA ASP A 532 10.86 10.96 8.17
C ASP A 532 10.06 12.19 8.66
N ASP A 533 9.48 12.97 7.77
CA ASP A 533 8.73 14.18 8.09
C ASP A 533 7.48 13.91 8.94
N GLU A 534 6.85 12.74 8.79
CA GLU A 534 5.70 12.30 9.60
C GLU A 534 6.15 11.49 10.84
N GLY A 535 6.98 10.46 10.65
CA GLY A 535 7.41 9.58 11.71
C GLY A 535 8.15 10.29 12.84
N ARG A 536 8.90 11.34 12.54
CA ARG A 536 9.56 12.17 13.55
C ARG A 536 8.61 12.85 14.53
N THR A 537 7.33 12.95 14.24
CA THR A 537 6.32 13.54 15.13
C THR A 537 5.88 12.61 16.26
N VAL A 538 6.24 11.32 16.17
CA VAL A 538 5.92 10.30 17.18
C VAL A 538 7.20 9.87 17.88
N ASP A 539 7.18 9.80 19.22
CA ASP A 539 8.34 9.41 20.04
C ASP A 539 8.57 7.91 20.12
N ALA A 540 9.56 7.50 20.93
CA ALA A 540 9.91 6.11 21.15
C ALA A 540 8.81 5.28 21.86
N ASP A 541 7.89 5.91 22.56
CA ASP A 541 6.76 5.26 23.20
C ASP A 541 5.54 5.13 22.29
N GLY A 542 5.61 5.74 21.09
CA GLY A 542 4.50 5.82 20.12
C GLY A 542 3.57 6.99 20.38
N ILE A 543 4.01 7.97 21.15
CA ILE A 543 3.21 9.14 21.52
C ILE A 543 3.48 10.29 20.54
N LEU A 544 2.43 10.81 19.92
CA LEU A 544 2.48 12.03 19.11
C LEU A 544 2.87 13.22 19.98
N ARG A 545 4.11 13.66 19.87
CA ARG A 545 4.66 14.84 20.55
C ARG A 545 5.89 15.36 19.85
N ASP A 546 6.17 16.63 19.99
CA ASP A 546 7.46 17.20 19.58
C ASP A 546 8.53 16.82 20.61
N TRP A 547 9.45 15.93 20.21
CA TRP A 547 10.57 15.46 21.03
C TRP A 547 11.92 15.98 20.50
N TRP A 548 11.89 16.71 19.41
CA TRP A 548 13.06 17.33 18.82
C TRP A 548 13.34 18.69 19.48
N THR A 549 14.62 19.05 19.61
CA THR A 549 14.92 20.43 19.94
C THR A 549 14.57 21.35 18.76
N PRO A 550 14.21 22.63 19.01
CA PRO A 550 13.91 23.56 17.92
C PRO A 550 15.06 23.69 16.90
N ALA A 551 16.33 23.62 17.39
CA ALA A 551 17.50 23.66 16.53
C ALA A 551 17.62 22.44 15.63
N ASP A 552 17.37 21.23 16.17
CA ASP A 552 17.41 19.99 15.40
C ASP A 552 16.26 19.94 14.39
N ALA A 553 15.07 20.38 14.77
CA ALA A 553 13.91 20.46 13.86
C ALA A 553 14.20 21.44 12.70
N ALA A 554 14.82 22.59 12.96
CA ALA A 554 15.22 23.54 11.93
C ALA A 554 16.33 22.97 11.02
N ALA A 555 17.31 22.25 11.59
CA ALA A 555 18.36 21.60 10.83
C ALA A 555 17.81 20.46 9.93
N PHE A 556 16.83 19.69 10.40
CA PHE A 556 16.11 18.70 9.59
C PHE A 556 15.35 19.38 8.45
N LYS A 557 14.56 20.44 8.77
CA LYS A 557 13.80 21.19 7.77
C LYS A 557 14.69 21.75 6.66
N THR A 558 15.85 22.31 6.99
CA THR A 558 16.80 22.79 5.97
C THR A 558 17.19 21.69 4.98
N ARG A 559 17.38 20.45 5.44
CA ARG A 559 17.73 19.31 4.59
C ARG A 559 16.56 18.86 3.73
N THR A 560 15.38 18.78 4.32
CA THR A 560 14.17 18.42 3.58
C THR A 560 13.79 19.46 2.54
N ASP A 561 13.97 20.76 2.82
CA ASP A 561 13.74 21.82 1.84
C ASP A 561 14.68 21.71 0.62
N VAL A 562 15.96 21.36 0.84
CA VAL A 562 16.90 21.11 -0.26
C VAL A 562 16.50 19.88 -1.08
N LEU A 563 16.10 18.79 -0.42
CA LEU A 563 15.62 17.57 -1.11
C LEU A 563 14.36 17.87 -1.91
N GLY A 564 13.41 18.59 -1.31
CA GLY A 564 12.18 19.02 -1.96
C GLY A 564 12.44 19.85 -3.22
N ALA A 565 13.36 20.82 -3.14
CA ALA A 565 13.75 21.61 -4.29
C ALA A 565 14.39 20.79 -5.43
N GLN A 566 15.10 19.69 -5.09
CA GLN A 566 15.62 18.77 -6.10
C GLN A 566 14.47 17.99 -6.80
N TYR A 567 13.50 17.48 -6.03
CA TYR A 567 12.41 16.69 -6.58
C TYR A 567 11.36 17.50 -7.33
N ALA A 568 11.12 18.75 -6.93
CA ALA A 568 10.24 19.67 -7.66
C ALA A 568 10.67 19.97 -9.11
N GLN A 569 11.93 19.69 -9.47
CA GLN A 569 12.43 19.83 -10.83
C GLN A 569 12.09 18.65 -11.73
N PHE A 570 11.68 17.50 -11.15
CA PHE A 570 11.38 16.31 -11.91
C PHE A 570 9.97 16.36 -12.50
N GLU A 571 9.86 15.99 -13.75
CA GLU A 571 8.64 16.00 -14.56
C GLU A 571 8.36 14.56 -15.04
N PRO A 572 7.51 13.80 -14.32
CA PRO A 572 7.16 12.42 -14.69
C PRO A 572 6.44 12.30 -16.04
N VAL A 573 5.58 13.25 -16.35
CA VAL A 573 4.93 13.44 -17.65
C VAL A 573 4.89 14.92 -18.00
N PRO A 574 4.86 15.29 -19.29
CA PRO A 574 4.89 16.68 -19.71
C PRO A 574 3.86 17.56 -19.00
N GLY A 575 4.33 18.67 -18.43
CA GLY A 575 3.53 19.66 -17.71
C GLY A 575 3.11 19.26 -16.30
N LEU A 576 3.59 18.13 -15.75
CA LEU A 576 3.29 17.71 -14.39
C LEU A 576 4.57 17.43 -13.60
N HIS A 577 4.85 18.27 -12.63
CA HIS A 577 5.99 18.10 -11.73
C HIS A 577 5.65 17.30 -10.49
N ILE A 578 6.67 16.66 -9.89
CA ILE A 578 6.53 16.03 -8.58
C ILE A 578 6.22 17.12 -7.53
N ASN A 579 5.23 16.83 -6.68
CA ASN A 579 4.92 17.69 -5.52
C ASN A 579 5.69 17.21 -4.29
N PRO A 580 6.75 17.92 -3.86
CA PRO A 580 7.54 17.51 -2.69
C PRO A 580 6.74 17.48 -1.39
N GLY A 581 5.68 18.28 -1.28
CA GLY A 581 4.79 18.24 -0.11
C GLY A 581 4.05 16.89 0.04
N LEU A 582 3.77 16.24 -1.09
CA LEU A 582 3.17 14.91 -1.10
C LEU A 582 4.22 13.80 -0.93
N THR A 583 5.41 13.95 -1.54
CA THR A 583 6.36 12.85 -1.69
C THR A 583 7.56 12.91 -0.73
N MET A 584 7.59 13.85 0.24
CA MET A 584 8.77 14.07 1.08
C MET A 584 9.16 12.85 1.90
N GLY A 585 8.23 12.23 2.60
CA GLY A 585 8.51 11.06 3.44
C GLY A 585 9.10 9.92 2.62
N GLU A 586 8.51 9.63 1.48
CA GLU A 586 8.96 8.57 0.56
C GLU A 586 10.35 8.86 -0.03
N ASN A 587 10.62 10.12 -0.38
CA ASN A 587 11.93 10.51 -0.90
C ASN A 587 13.02 10.46 0.18
N LEU A 588 12.68 10.80 1.42
CA LEU A 588 13.56 10.67 2.58
C LEU A 588 13.84 9.19 2.89
N ALA A 589 12.80 8.38 2.86
CA ALA A 589 12.89 6.94 3.13
C ALA A 589 13.76 6.23 2.10
N ASP A 590 13.60 6.53 0.82
CA ASP A 590 14.46 6.00 -0.25
C ASP A 590 15.93 6.42 -0.09
N LEU A 591 16.16 7.71 0.20
CA LEU A 591 17.52 8.23 0.36
C LEU A 591 18.23 7.64 1.58
N GLY A 592 17.55 7.61 2.73
CA GLY A 592 18.05 7.02 3.96
C GLY A 592 18.27 5.52 3.80
N GLY A 593 17.27 4.84 3.21
CA GLY A 593 17.29 3.39 3.00
C GLY A 593 18.49 2.91 2.20
N LEU A 594 18.74 3.52 1.04
CA LEU A 594 19.86 3.12 0.18
C LEU A 594 21.24 3.48 0.78
N ALA A 595 21.33 4.65 1.45
CA ALA A 595 22.59 5.05 2.11
C ALA A 595 22.97 4.06 3.22
N ILE A 596 22.01 3.72 4.09
CA ILE A 596 22.20 2.77 5.17
C ILE A 596 22.49 1.35 4.64
N ALA A 597 21.82 0.95 3.55
CA ALA A 597 22.05 -0.35 2.92
C ALA A 597 23.47 -0.51 2.37
N LEU A 598 24.04 0.55 1.82
CA LEU A 598 25.44 0.55 1.36
C LEU A 598 26.41 0.35 2.53
N ASP A 599 26.20 1.04 3.65
CA ASP A 599 27.05 0.90 4.82
C ASP A 599 26.86 -0.42 5.55
N ALA A 600 25.64 -0.94 5.59
CA ALA A 600 25.37 -2.30 6.07
C ALA A 600 26.07 -3.36 5.22
N TYR A 601 26.10 -3.18 3.88
CA TYR A 601 26.87 -4.05 2.99
C TYR A 601 28.37 -4.00 3.32
N HIS A 602 28.93 -2.80 3.46
CA HIS A 602 30.36 -2.66 3.84
C HIS A 602 30.66 -3.33 5.18
N ALA A 603 29.79 -3.18 6.17
CA ALA A 603 29.93 -3.83 7.48
C ALA A 603 29.90 -5.36 7.37
N SER A 604 29.05 -5.92 6.48
CA SER A 604 28.91 -7.36 6.25
C SER A 604 30.16 -8.01 5.66
N LEU A 605 31.04 -7.22 5.04
CA LEU A 605 32.32 -7.70 4.50
C LEU A 605 33.37 -7.95 5.59
N HIS A 606 33.15 -7.53 6.85
CA HIS A 606 34.08 -7.70 7.97
C HIS A 606 35.52 -7.27 7.65
N GLY A 607 35.66 -6.14 6.94
CA GLY A 607 36.97 -5.58 6.53
C GLY A 607 37.64 -6.29 5.34
N LYS A 608 36.99 -7.30 4.75
CA LYS A 608 37.49 -7.96 3.54
C LYS A 608 37.09 -7.16 2.29
N PRO A 609 37.95 -7.14 1.24
CA PRO A 609 37.57 -6.52 -0.02
C PRO A 609 36.37 -7.27 -0.66
N ALA A 610 35.43 -6.52 -1.20
CA ALA A 610 34.33 -7.10 -1.97
C ALA A 610 34.88 -7.76 -3.28
N PRO A 611 34.36 -8.93 -3.67
CA PRO A 611 34.76 -9.53 -4.95
C PRO A 611 34.30 -8.66 -6.12
N VAL A 612 35.09 -8.62 -7.20
CA VAL A 612 34.67 -8.06 -8.47
C VAL A 612 34.01 -9.17 -9.28
N LEU A 613 32.73 -9.01 -9.62
CA LEU A 613 31.97 -9.99 -10.39
C LEU A 613 31.57 -9.39 -11.75
N HIS A 614 31.93 -10.05 -12.84
CA HIS A 614 31.68 -9.59 -14.21
C HIS A 614 32.09 -8.12 -14.46
N GLY A 615 33.23 -7.71 -13.89
CA GLY A 615 33.75 -6.34 -13.99
C GLY A 615 33.04 -5.30 -13.11
N LEU A 616 32.13 -5.70 -12.23
CA LEU A 616 31.39 -4.83 -11.31
C LEU A 616 31.93 -4.97 -9.88
N THR A 617 32.25 -3.84 -9.26
CA THR A 617 32.60 -3.78 -7.83
C THR A 617 31.40 -4.07 -6.94
N GLY A 618 31.62 -4.32 -5.64
CA GLY A 618 30.53 -4.50 -4.67
C GLY A 618 29.56 -3.32 -4.65
N ASP A 619 30.09 -2.10 -4.54
CA ASP A 619 29.29 -0.88 -4.51
C ASP A 619 28.46 -0.69 -5.79
N GLN A 620 29.07 -0.94 -6.97
CA GLN A 620 28.31 -0.90 -8.22
C GLN A 620 27.14 -1.87 -8.20
N ARG A 621 27.32 -3.08 -7.65
CA ARG A 621 26.25 -4.07 -7.57
C ARG A 621 25.15 -3.67 -6.57
N VAL A 622 25.48 -3.00 -5.44
CA VAL A 622 24.48 -2.43 -4.54
C VAL A 622 23.58 -1.44 -5.28
N PHE A 623 24.15 -0.46 -5.96
CA PHE A 623 23.37 0.55 -6.70
C PHE A 623 22.58 -0.07 -7.87
N LEU A 624 23.13 -1.06 -8.54
CA LEU A 624 22.41 -1.78 -9.60
C LEU A 624 21.26 -2.63 -9.05
N GLY A 625 21.41 -3.24 -7.87
CA GLY A 625 20.33 -3.95 -7.17
C GLY A 625 19.14 -3.03 -6.88
N TRP A 626 19.42 -1.83 -6.32
CA TRP A 626 18.40 -0.80 -6.11
C TRP A 626 17.71 -0.41 -7.42
N ALA A 627 18.49 -0.06 -8.45
CA ALA A 627 17.91 0.36 -9.73
C ALA A 627 17.09 -0.74 -10.41
N GLN A 628 17.50 -2.02 -10.29
CA GLN A 628 16.74 -3.16 -10.81
C GLN A 628 15.39 -3.35 -10.10
N ALA A 629 15.35 -3.14 -8.79
CA ALA A 629 14.11 -3.26 -8.01
C ALA A 629 13.01 -2.29 -8.50
N TRP A 630 13.41 -1.12 -8.99
CA TRP A 630 12.50 -0.08 -9.50
C TRP A 630 12.30 -0.13 -11.02
N ALA A 631 12.92 -1.07 -11.73
CA ALA A 631 12.80 -1.18 -13.19
C ALA A 631 11.35 -1.34 -13.65
N GLY A 632 10.87 -0.41 -14.49
CA GLY A 632 9.51 -0.46 -15.04
C GLY A 632 9.12 0.80 -15.79
N LYS A 633 8.01 0.70 -16.53
CA LYS A 633 7.34 1.80 -17.24
C LYS A 633 5.82 1.68 -17.11
N ALA A 634 5.10 2.78 -17.26
CA ALA A 634 3.65 2.83 -17.13
C ALA A 634 3.04 3.68 -18.25
N GLN A 635 1.72 3.57 -18.42
CA GLN A 635 0.95 4.45 -19.32
C GLN A 635 0.98 5.88 -18.77
N PRO A 636 0.97 6.90 -19.64
CA PRO A 636 0.99 8.30 -19.21
C PRO A 636 -0.14 8.67 -18.26
N GLU A 637 -1.34 8.10 -18.46
CA GLU A 637 -2.52 8.30 -17.62
C GLU A 637 -2.29 7.78 -16.22
N ALA A 638 -1.72 6.56 -16.09
CA ALA A 638 -1.36 5.98 -14.80
C ALA A 638 -0.26 6.79 -14.10
N ILE A 639 0.75 7.28 -14.83
CA ILE A 639 1.78 8.16 -14.25
C ILE A 639 1.14 9.45 -13.74
N ARG A 640 0.24 10.07 -14.52
CA ARG A 640 -0.47 11.30 -14.12
C ARG A 640 -1.29 11.07 -12.85
N ARG A 641 -2.08 9.99 -12.82
CA ARG A 641 -2.89 9.62 -11.66
C ARG A 641 -2.01 9.45 -10.41
N LEU A 642 -0.98 8.63 -10.49
CA LEU A 642 -0.08 8.37 -9.35
C LEU A 642 0.67 9.62 -8.91
N THR A 643 1.12 10.48 -9.82
CA THR A 643 1.83 11.73 -9.45
C THR A 643 0.96 12.69 -8.64
N THR A 644 -0.38 12.64 -8.78
CA THR A 644 -1.31 13.51 -8.07
C THR A 644 -1.85 12.91 -6.76
N SER A 645 -1.92 11.59 -6.64
CA SER A 645 -2.60 10.91 -5.53
C SER A 645 -1.71 10.03 -4.65
N ASP A 646 -0.55 9.59 -5.15
CA ASP A 646 0.34 8.65 -4.46
C ASP A 646 1.54 9.41 -3.84
N PRO A 647 1.93 9.10 -2.58
CA PRO A 647 3.07 9.74 -1.95
C PRO A 647 4.43 9.33 -2.55
N HIS A 648 4.49 8.28 -3.37
CA HIS A 648 5.72 7.83 -3.99
C HIS A 648 6.05 8.61 -5.26
N SER A 649 7.29 9.03 -5.40
CA SER A 649 7.82 9.55 -6.66
C SER A 649 7.83 8.46 -7.74
N TYR A 650 7.62 8.86 -9.02
CA TYR A 650 7.69 7.91 -10.13
C TYR A 650 9.02 7.16 -10.18
N ARG A 651 8.99 5.87 -10.49
CA ARG A 651 10.09 4.88 -10.40
C ARG A 651 11.47 5.41 -10.84
N LYS A 652 11.54 6.13 -11.97
CA LYS A 652 12.77 6.75 -12.47
C LYS A 652 13.41 7.67 -11.42
N PHE A 653 12.62 8.41 -10.68
CA PHE A 653 13.09 9.42 -9.72
C PHE A 653 13.39 8.81 -8.34
N ARG A 654 12.78 7.66 -8.00
CA ARG A 654 13.21 6.83 -6.86
C ARG A 654 14.64 6.27 -7.06
N VAL A 655 15.14 6.21 -8.29
CA VAL A 655 16.53 5.85 -8.61
C VAL A 655 17.39 7.10 -8.77
N ASN A 656 17.10 7.93 -9.78
CA ASN A 656 17.95 9.06 -10.13
C ASN A 656 18.00 10.16 -9.06
N GLY A 657 16.87 10.43 -8.40
CA GLY A 657 16.77 11.42 -7.32
C GLY A 657 17.54 11.00 -6.07
N VAL A 658 17.60 9.70 -5.80
CA VAL A 658 18.28 9.12 -4.64
C VAL A 658 19.79 9.07 -4.87
N VAL A 659 20.26 8.38 -5.91
CA VAL A 659 21.71 8.10 -6.09
C VAL A 659 22.55 9.37 -6.20
N ARG A 660 22.01 10.47 -6.77
CA ARG A 660 22.68 11.74 -6.92
C ARG A 660 23.02 12.44 -5.60
N ASN A 661 22.49 11.96 -4.46
CA ASN A 661 22.81 12.46 -3.12
C ASN A 661 23.80 11.56 -2.36
N ILE A 662 24.19 10.38 -2.88
CA ILE A 662 25.02 9.40 -2.18
C ILE A 662 26.46 9.39 -2.73
N ASP A 663 27.43 9.82 -1.91
CA ASP A 663 28.85 9.92 -2.31
C ASP A 663 29.44 8.60 -2.85
N GLY A 664 29.01 7.46 -2.32
CA GLY A 664 29.41 6.13 -2.79
C GLY A 664 29.11 5.91 -4.27
N TRP A 665 27.98 6.43 -4.76
CA TRP A 665 27.62 6.30 -6.17
C TRP A 665 28.56 7.08 -7.09
N TYR A 666 28.97 8.29 -6.69
CA TYR A 666 29.94 9.10 -7.43
C TYR A 666 31.27 8.35 -7.59
N LYS A 667 31.74 7.74 -6.51
CA LYS A 667 32.98 6.95 -6.52
C LYS A 667 32.84 5.68 -7.37
N ALA A 668 31.72 4.97 -7.20
CA ALA A 668 31.48 3.70 -7.89
C ALA A 668 31.39 3.84 -9.41
N PHE A 669 30.83 4.94 -9.91
CA PHE A 669 30.57 5.15 -11.35
C PHE A 669 31.38 6.29 -11.97
N GLY A 670 32.29 6.94 -11.21
CA GLY A 670 33.15 7.99 -11.72
C GLY A 670 32.40 9.26 -12.14
N ILE A 671 31.35 9.63 -11.42
CA ILE A 671 30.49 10.78 -11.73
C ILE A 671 31.24 12.08 -11.43
N LYS A 672 31.15 13.04 -12.34
CA LYS A 672 31.94 14.28 -12.31
C LYS A 672 31.10 15.51 -12.72
N PRO A 673 31.58 16.72 -12.42
CA PRO A 673 30.97 17.96 -12.93
C PRO A 673 30.73 17.89 -14.45
N GLY A 674 29.53 18.27 -14.88
CA GLY A 674 29.07 18.19 -16.26
C GLY A 674 28.18 17.00 -16.58
N ASP A 675 28.11 15.98 -15.71
CA ASP A 675 27.10 14.92 -15.81
C ASP A 675 25.74 15.48 -15.34
N ALA A 676 24.64 15.07 -15.97
CA ALA A 676 23.31 15.65 -15.73
C ALA A 676 22.77 15.44 -14.31
N LEU A 677 23.14 14.31 -13.67
CA LEU A 677 22.77 14.00 -12.30
C LEU A 677 23.79 14.52 -11.26
N TYR A 678 24.85 15.22 -11.69
CA TYR A 678 25.86 15.71 -10.77
C TYR A 678 25.29 16.79 -9.83
N ILE A 679 25.57 16.62 -8.55
CA ILE A 679 25.36 17.64 -7.51
C ILE A 679 26.68 17.86 -6.79
N ALA A 680 27.06 19.13 -6.57
CA ALA A 680 28.25 19.47 -5.80
C ALA A 680 28.17 18.89 -4.37
N PRO A 681 29.29 18.43 -3.78
CA PRO A 681 29.28 17.72 -2.49
C PRO A 681 28.60 18.45 -1.34
N ASP A 682 28.69 19.78 -1.31
CA ASP A 682 28.08 20.69 -0.32
C ASP A 682 26.56 20.84 -0.50
N LYS A 683 26.03 20.46 -1.66
CA LYS A 683 24.59 20.53 -2.00
C LYS A 683 23.90 19.16 -1.98
N ARG A 684 24.64 18.07 -1.73
CA ARG A 684 24.06 16.74 -1.55
C ARG A 684 23.35 16.65 -0.22
N VAL A 685 22.15 16.11 -0.25
CA VAL A 685 21.36 15.96 0.98
C VAL A 685 21.84 14.73 1.74
N ARG A 686 22.17 14.92 2.99
CA ARG A 686 22.50 13.87 3.96
C ARG A 686 21.64 14.11 5.19
N VAL A 687 20.67 13.22 5.38
CA VAL A 687 19.76 13.32 6.53
C VAL A 687 20.22 12.37 7.63
N TRP A 688 20.44 11.14 7.27
CA TRP A 688 20.86 10.08 8.18
C TRP A 688 22.29 9.62 7.91
#